data_62f353eb6f3320c9e8df88bc62a764ba
#
_entry.id   62f353eb6f3320c9e8df88bc62a764ba
#
_cell.length_a   1.000
_cell.length_b   1.000
_cell.length_c   1.000
_cell.angle_alpha   90.00
_cell.angle_beta   90.00
_cell.angle_gamma   90.00
#
_symmetry.space_group_name_H-M   'P 1'
#
loop_
_entity.id
_entity.type
_entity.pdbx_description
1 polymer ?
#
loop_
_entity_poly.entity_id
_entity_poly.type
_entity_poly.pdbx_seq_one_letter_code
_entity_poly.pdbx_strand_id
1 'polypeptide(L)'
;MKVGKLGWLVAMFLSGGMAVAQGTADDYRRAYALKEKFSADKVFYSNVNPQWIEGTHQFWYVRNTPDGRLYVSVDADKKARKELFDSHRLAKALGAASGKEVKPEALALGHLSVSKGLDTLHFVFNNQRWMYASRKNQLVNEGALPLPPKQKHWMEVDDEKTASPVPSPDGKWIAFIKNQNIYVKEVATGKEKQLSLDGTLGNYYSAYIRWSPDSKKVASCKIRPVEKRYVYYVESSPADQLQPKPHKQEYAKPGDELPFKVPCIYEVESGRSIIPSTELFDRQYEVYGPEWNPDSRAVTFEYNQRGHQVYRVLELSAETGKVRPLVEETSDKYVNYTRHFRHDLKDGKQMIWMSERDNWNHLYMYNRITAQPDYQITKGEWYVREVLRVDEDNRQIYFSANGMEAGEDPYLIRYYRIGFDGKGLTCLTPEEGMHRAWFSEDMKYLVDVYSMVNKAPVAVLRSARDGKVMMPLETADITRLEAEGWNAPEVFVAKGRDGKTDMWGLIARPTNFDPNKKYPVIEYIYQGPGDQYVPKTFRPYDWNMTSLAELGFIVVMVDGMGTSFRSRAFENVCYKNLKDAGLPDHIAWMKAAARKYPYMDVDRVGIYGCSAGGQESTNAVLLYPDFYKAAYSACGCHDNRMDKIWWNELWLGYPVGDQYKEGSNVENAHLLSRPLMLVVGELDDNVDPASTMQVVNALIKANKDFELVVIPGAHHTMGEAFGEHKRYDFFVRHLMQVNPPKWDEIK
;
A
#
# COMPACT_ATOMS: atom_id res chain seq x y z
N MET A 1 2.76 -50.83 -82.06
CA MET A 1 3.65 -49.71 -81.77
C MET A 1 3.14 -49.01 -80.51
N LYS A 2 3.81 -49.24 -79.37
CA LYS A 2 3.42 -48.66 -78.07
C LYS A 2 4.39 -47.51 -77.73
N VAL A 3 3.82 -46.32 -77.53
CA VAL A 3 4.56 -45.13 -77.07
C VAL A 3 4.40 -45.03 -75.58
N GLY A 4 5.53 -45.12 -74.85
CA GLY A 4 5.60 -45.01 -73.39
C GLY A 4 5.55 -43.52 -72.98
N LYS A 5 4.74 -43.24 -71.98
CA LYS A 5 4.71 -41.95 -71.31
C LYS A 5 5.64 -42.00 -70.09
N LEU A 6 6.68 -41.14 -70.09
CA LEU A 6 7.57 -40.92 -68.92
C LEU A 6 6.90 -39.91 -68.01
N GLY A 7 6.54 -40.33 -66.80
CA GLY A 7 5.99 -39.49 -65.79
C GLY A 7 7.12 -38.89 -64.90
N TRP A 8 7.18 -37.55 -64.80
CA TRP A 8 8.05 -36.84 -63.87
C TRP A 8 7.35 -36.77 -62.52
N LEU A 9 7.92 -37.39 -61.49
CA LEU A 9 7.56 -37.17 -60.08
C LEU A 9 8.28 -35.93 -59.60
N VAL A 10 7.53 -34.85 -59.37
CA VAL A 10 8.03 -33.68 -58.61
C VAL A 10 7.84 -33.99 -57.11
N ALA A 11 8.92 -34.24 -56.44
CA ALA A 11 8.94 -34.31 -54.98
C ALA A 11 8.90 -32.89 -54.43
N MET A 12 7.75 -32.39 -53.94
CA MET A 12 7.66 -31.20 -53.10
C MET A 12 8.25 -31.53 -51.73
N PHE A 13 9.46 -31.04 -51.45
CA PHE A 13 9.95 -30.90 -50.08
C PHE A 13 9.15 -29.80 -49.39
N LEU A 14 8.16 -30.18 -48.60
CA LEU A 14 7.59 -29.36 -47.58
C LEU A 14 8.64 -29.20 -46.44
N SER A 15 9.44 -28.15 -46.51
CA SER A 15 10.20 -27.68 -45.35
C SER A 15 9.19 -27.09 -44.34
N GLY A 16 8.54 -28.00 -43.59
CA GLY A 16 7.81 -27.60 -42.39
C GLY A 16 8.82 -27.09 -41.37
N GLY A 17 8.98 -25.79 -41.28
CA GLY A 17 9.62 -25.21 -40.09
C GLY A 17 8.86 -25.72 -38.87
N MET A 18 9.54 -26.50 -38.03
CA MET A 18 8.97 -26.84 -36.71
C MET A 18 8.74 -25.53 -35.98
N ALA A 19 7.50 -25.07 -35.94
CA ALA A 19 7.09 -24.05 -35.02
C ALA A 19 7.36 -24.66 -33.61
N VAL A 20 8.39 -24.18 -32.93
CA VAL A 20 8.66 -24.58 -31.56
C VAL A 20 7.42 -24.24 -30.75
N ALA A 21 6.68 -25.25 -30.29
CA ALA A 21 5.46 -25.10 -29.56
C ALA A 21 5.75 -24.29 -28.28
N GLN A 22 4.86 -23.37 -27.93
CA GLN A 22 4.85 -22.63 -26.67
C GLN A 22 3.93 -23.36 -25.67
N GLY A 23 4.13 -23.17 -24.36
CA GLY A 23 3.34 -23.82 -23.33
C GLY A 23 3.68 -25.30 -23.14
N THR A 24 4.90 -25.71 -23.44
CA THR A 24 5.40 -27.08 -23.27
C THR A 24 5.77 -27.39 -21.82
N ALA A 25 5.96 -28.67 -21.47
CA ALA A 25 6.44 -29.06 -20.13
C ALA A 25 7.78 -28.39 -19.76
N ASP A 26 8.65 -28.16 -20.76
CA ASP A 26 9.92 -27.46 -20.53
C ASP A 26 9.70 -25.98 -20.23
N ASP A 27 8.70 -25.33 -20.84
CA ASP A 27 8.35 -23.95 -20.51
C ASP A 27 7.84 -23.82 -19.08
N TYR A 28 7.03 -24.76 -18.62
CA TYR A 28 6.57 -24.81 -17.22
C TYR A 28 7.72 -25.04 -16.24
N ARG A 29 8.63 -26.00 -16.50
CA ARG A 29 9.80 -26.22 -15.65
C ARG A 29 10.66 -24.97 -15.55
N ARG A 30 10.89 -24.27 -16.66
CA ARG A 30 11.62 -23.00 -16.66
C ARG A 30 10.87 -21.93 -15.85
N ALA A 31 9.55 -21.78 -16.04
CA ALA A 31 8.73 -20.80 -15.32
C ALA A 31 8.83 -20.98 -13.78
N TYR A 32 8.73 -22.24 -13.30
CA TYR A 32 8.87 -22.53 -11.87
C TYR A 32 10.30 -22.34 -11.34
N ALA A 33 11.31 -22.61 -12.14
CA ALA A 33 12.69 -22.44 -11.75
C ALA A 33 13.11 -20.95 -11.62
N LEU A 34 12.39 -20.00 -12.26
CA LEU A 34 12.79 -18.59 -12.28
C LEU A 34 12.77 -17.95 -10.90
N LYS A 35 11.87 -18.34 -10.00
CA LYS A 35 11.82 -17.79 -8.64
C LYS A 35 13.13 -18.01 -7.88
N GLU A 36 13.72 -19.18 -8.00
CA GLU A 36 15.02 -19.49 -7.40
C GLU A 36 16.17 -18.91 -8.23
N LYS A 37 16.04 -18.99 -9.56
CA LYS A 37 17.03 -18.52 -10.51
C LYS A 37 17.25 -17.01 -10.42
N PHE A 38 16.18 -16.21 -10.25
CA PHE A 38 16.21 -14.76 -10.14
C PHE A 38 15.97 -14.28 -8.70
N SER A 39 16.42 -15.03 -7.73
CA SER A 39 16.25 -14.68 -6.32
C SER A 39 17.09 -13.48 -5.90
N ALA A 40 16.64 -12.77 -4.86
CA ALA A 40 17.29 -11.57 -4.35
C ALA A 40 18.68 -11.84 -3.72
N ASP A 41 18.98 -13.09 -3.38
CA ASP A 41 20.30 -13.51 -2.85
C ASP A 41 21.42 -13.52 -3.91
N LYS A 42 21.07 -13.35 -5.19
CA LYS A 42 22.01 -13.16 -6.30
C LYS A 42 22.31 -11.68 -6.60
N VAL A 43 21.72 -10.78 -5.83
CA VAL A 43 21.92 -9.33 -5.94
C VAL A 43 22.65 -8.85 -4.69
N PHE A 44 23.90 -8.43 -4.85
CA PHE A 44 24.74 -8.01 -3.74
C PHE A 44 24.75 -6.49 -3.59
N TYR A 45 25.06 -6.01 -2.39
CA TYR A 45 25.16 -4.59 -2.07
C TYR A 45 23.90 -3.75 -2.36
N SER A 46 22.74 -4.41 -2.55
CA SER A 46 21.48 -3.77 -2.95
C SER A 46 20.63 -3.29 -1.79
N ASN A 47 20.78 -3.90 -0.62
CA ASN A 47 19.90 -3.67 0.52
C ASN A 47 20.54 -2.74 1.55
N VAL A 48 20.50 -1.43 1.30
CA VAL A 48 20.88 -0.43 2.31
C VAL A 48 19.65 0.06 3.00
N ASN A 49 19.43 -0.39 4.25
CA ASN A 49 18.35 0.05 5.13
C ASN A 49 18.98 0.64 6.41
N PRO A 50 19.33 1.93 6.41
CA PRO A 50 20.11 2.54 7.47
C PRO A 50 19.30 2.68 8.75
N GLN A 51 19.94 2.39 9.88
CA GLN A 51 19.43 2.61 11.22
C GLN A 51 20.23 3.71 11.88
N TRP A 52 19.69 4.92 11.95
CA TRP A 52 20.33 6.05 12.62
C TRP A 52 20.39 5.80 14.13
N ILE A 53 21.51 6.15 14.75
CA ILE A 53 21.73 6.05 16.18
C ILE A 53 21.33 7.37 16.81
N GLU A 54 20.29 7.32 17.65
CA GLU A 54 19.66 8.48 18.29
C GLU A 54 20.67 9.46 18.89
N GLY A 55 20.51 10.75 18.60
CA GLY A 55 21.36 11.83 19.08
C GLY A 55 22.78 11.78 18.53
N THR A 56 23.04 11.13 17.40
CA THR A 56 24.33 11.08 16.70
C THR A 56 24.16 11.26 15.21
N HIS A 57 25.29 11.49 14.49
CA HIS A 57 25.32 11.43 13.03
C HIS A 57 25.89 10.09 12.54
N GLN A 58 25.66 9.04 13.29
CA GLN A 58 26.09 7.69 12.95
C GLN A 58 24.88 6.82 12.64
N PHE A 59 25.04 5.92 11.68
CA PHE A 59 24.06 4.89 11.36
C PHE A 59 24.75 3.56 11.06
N TRP A 60 23.99 2.49 11.07
CA TRP A 60 24.45 1.18 10.63
C TRP A 60 23.46 0.58 9.65
N TYR A 61 23.92 -0.38 8.85
CA TYR A 61 23.09 -1.18 7.95
C TYR A 61 23.71 -2.56 7.73
N VAL A 62 22.92 -3.49 7.20
CA VAL A 62 23.39 -4.82 6.79
C VAL A 62 23.78 -4.78 5.32
N ARG A 63 25.00 -5.18 5.05
CA ARG A 63 25.59 -5.28 3.72
C ARG A 63 25.59 -6.74 3.29
N ASN A 64 24.81 -7.10 2.26
CA ASN A 64 24.84 -8.43 1.66
C ASN A 64 26.00 -8.50 0.67
N THR A 65 26.90 -9.45 0.88
CA THR A 65 28.07 -9.70 0.01
C THR A 65 28.00 -11.12 -0.56
N PRO A 66 28.81 -11.45 -1.59
CA PRO A 66 28.93 -12.83 -2.07
C PRO A 66 29.31 -13.87 -1.01
N ASP A 67 30.02 -13.42 0.04
CA ASP A 67 30.51 -14.25 1.13
C ASP A 67 29.59 -14.28 2.36
N GLY A 68 28.47 -13.52 2.31
CA GLY A 68 27.48 -13.47 3.39
C GLY A 68 27.17 -12.05 3.87
N ARG A 69 26.72 -11.93 5.12
CA ARG A 69 26.25 -10.68 5.72
C ARG A 69 27.32 -9.98 6.53
N LEU A 70 27.49 -8.69 6.31
CA LEU A 70 28.33 -7.81 7.11
C LEU A 70 27.49 -6.70 7.73
N TYR A 71 27.75 -6.37 8.99
CA TYR A 71 27.15 -5.23 9.67
C TYR A 71 28.12 -4.05 9.58
N VAL A 72 27.66 -2.97 8.98
CA VAL A 72 28.52 -1.81 8.65
C VAL A 72 28.03 -0.59 9.43
N SER A 73 28.92 0.15 10.05
CA SER A 73 28.66 1.47 10.65
C SER A 73 29.26 2.58 9.79
N VAL A 74 28.56 3.70 9.73
CA VAL A 74 28.97 4.92 9.02
C VAL A 74 28.91 6.09 9.98
N ASP A 75 29.95 6.90 10.00
CA ASP A 75 30.04 8.21 10.66
C ASP A 75 29.91 9.28 9.57
N ALA A 76 28.77 9.97 9.53
CA ALA A 76 28.45 10.93 8.47
C ALA A 76 29.34 12.18 8.54
N ASP A 77 29.70 12.65 9.75
CA ASP A 77 30.59 13.80 9.93
C ASP A 77 31.99 13.52 9.41
N LYS A 78 32.51 12.32 9.68
CA LYS A 78 33.86 11.91 9.25
C LYS A 78 33.90 11.32 7.86
N LYS A 79 32.73 11.02 7.26
CA LYS A 79 32.59 10.30 5.98
C LYS A 79 33.35 8.97 6.01
N ALA A 80 33.26 8.27 7.13
CA ALA A 80 34.00 7.05 7.40
C ALA A 80 33.07 5.85 7.55
N ARG A 81 33.47 4.73 6.96
CA ARG A 81 32.74 3.45 7.05
C ARG A 81 33.66 2.37 7.61
N LYS A 82 33.12 1.54 8.51
CA LYS A 82 33.84 0.39 9.09
C LYS A 82 32.85 -0.72 9.45
N GLU A 83 33.36 -1.90 9.76
CA GLU A 83 32.52 -2.94 10.38
C GLU A 83 31.99 -2.44 11.73
N LEU A 84 30.73 -2.75 12.01
CA LEU A 84 30.06 -2.38 13.25
C LEU A 84 30.63 -3.17 14.43
N PHE A 85 30.93 -4.46 14.21
CA PHE A 85 31.54 -5.38 15.17
C PHE A 85 32.25 -6.53 14.42
N ASP A 86 33.14 -7.23 15.12
CA ASP A 86 33.80 -8.43 14.61
C ASP A 86 32.80 -9.62 14.60
N SER A 87 32.33 -9.97 13.41
CA SER A 87 31.33 -11.05 13.20
C SER A 87 31.85 -12.42 13.63
N HIS A 88 33.17 -12.69 13.49
CA HIS A 88 33.77 -13.96 13.91
C HIS A 88 33.79 -14.11 15.43
N ARG A 89 34.12 -13.04 16.15
CA ARG A 89 34.10 -13.03 17.62
C ARG A 89 32.70 -13.22 18.18
N LEU A 90 31.71 -12.54 17.60
CA LEU A 90 30.31 -12.66 18.03
C LEU A 90 29.75 -14.06 17.73
N ALA A 91 30.00 -14.58 16.51
CA ALA A 91 29.56 -15.94 16.13
C ALA A 91 30.15 -17.01 17.07
N LYS A 92 31.45 -16.90 17.41
CA LYS A 92 32.10 -17.81 18.37
C LYS A 92 31.47 -17.72 19.76
N ALA A 93 31.16 -16.51 20.25
CA ALA A 93 30.52 -16.29 21.55
C ALA A 93 29.10 -16.88 21.56
N LEU A 94 28.29 -16.63 20.51
CA LEU A 94 26.96 -17.19 20.36
C LEU A 94 26.97 -18.72 20.23
N GLY A 95 27.93 -19.28 19.50
CA GLY A 95 28.12 -20.72 19.37
C GLY A 95 28.40 -21.37 20.72
N ALA A 96 29.32 -20.81 21.51
CA ALA A 96 29.62 -21.29 22.86
C ALA A 96 28.41 -21.20 23.81
N ALA A 97 27.65 -20.10 23.72
CA ALA A 97 26.48 -19.89 24.59
C ALA A 97 25.25 -20.72 24.19
N SER A 98 25.05 -21.00 22.89
CA SER A 98 23.90 -21.75 22.38
C SER A 98 24.13 -23.26 22.21
N GLY A 99 25.40 -23.71 22.29
CA GLY A 99 25.79 -25.08 22.03
C GLY A 99 25.63 -25.52 20.56
N LYS A 100 25.55 -24.57 19.63
CA LYS A 100 25.36 -24.79 18.19
C LYS A 100 26.44 -24.06 17.40
N GLU A 101 26.83 -24.62 16.26
CA GLU A 101 27.70 -23.91 15.32
C GLU A 101 26.98 -22.67 14.77
N VAL A 102 27.65 -21.51 14.89
CA VAL A 102 27.15 -20.24 14.34
C VAL A 102 28.17 -19.74 13.34
N LYS A 103 27.76 -19.61 12.08
CA LYS A 103 28.62 -19.13 11.01
C LYS A 103 28.61 -17.59 10.94
N PRO A 104 29.78 -16.93 10.94
CA PRO A 104 29.86 -15.47 10.90
C PRO A 104 29.12 -14.83 9.72
N GLU A 105 29.23 -15.43 8.54
CA GLU A 105 28.60 -15.00 7.29
C GLU A 105 27.08 -15.16 7.26
N ALA A 106 26.52 -15.99 8.14
CA ALA A 106 25.10 -16.28 8.26
C ALA A 106 24.44 -15.62 9.48
N LEU A 107 25.15 -14.72 10.19
CA LEU A 107 24.60 -14.02 11.36
C LEU A 107 23.35 -13.24 10.97
N ALA A 108 22.22 -13.61 11.53
CA ALA A 108 20.93 -12.92 11.40
C ALA A 108 20.49 -12.42 12.79
N LEU A 109 20.80 -11.16 13.10
CA LEU A 109 20.46 -10.53 14.37
C LEU A 109 19.12 -9.81 14.24
N GLY A 110 18.08 -10.32 14.89
CA GLY A 110 16.77 -9.67 14.94
C GLY A 110 16.74 -8.53 15.94
N HIS A 111 15.92 -7.50 15.73
CA HIS A 111 15.72 -6.36 16.62
C HIS A 111 17.03 -5.72 17.13
N LEU A 112 18.04 -5.64 16.26
CA LEU A 112 19.35 -5.09 16.63
C LEU A 112 19.26 -3.60 16.97
N SER A 113 19.66 -3.25 18.15
CA SER A 113 19.91 -1.87 18.59
C SER A 113 21.36 -1.69 19.04
N VAL A 114 21.88 -0.48 18.85
CA VAL A 114 23.31 -0.18 19.05
C VAL A 114 23.46 1.06 19.92
N SER A 115 24.34 0.99 20.92
CA SER A 115 24.66 2.14 21.78
C SER A 115 25.34 3.28 21.01
N LYS A 116 25.25 4.52 21.50
CA LYS A 116 25.93 5.71 20.93
C LYS A 116 27.43 5.52 20.74
N GLY A 117 28.06 4.72 21.59
CA GLY A 117 29.49 4.39 21.51
C GLY A 117 29.86 3.28 20.53
N LEU A 118 28.90 2.66 19.86
CA LEU A 118 29.04 1.50 18.98
C LEU A 118 29.67 0.27 19.64
N ASP A 119 29.62 0.19 20.95
CA ASP A 119 30.31 -0.86 21.72
C ASP A 119 29.39 -1.83 22.45
N THR A 120 28.10 -1.53 22.51
CA THR A 120 27.08 -2.39 23.11
C THR A 120 25.94 -2.62 22.11
N LEU A 121 25.63 -3.89 21.90
CA LEU A 121 24.60 -4.36 20.99
C LEU A 121 23.53 -5.09 21.78
N HIS A 122 22.25 -4.82 21.57
CA HIS A 122 21.14 -5.64 22.02
C HIS A 122 20.43 -6.22 20.80
N PHE A 123 20.20 -7.52 20.79
CA PHE A 123 19.60 -8.19 19.64
C PHE A 123 18.86 -9.48 20.05
N VAL A 124 18.10 -10.01 19.10
CA VAL A 124 17.44 -11.31 19.22
C VAL A 124 18.18 -12.33 18.32
N PHE A 125 18.52 -13.47 18.91
CA PHE A 125 19.06 -14.61 18.21
C PHE A 125 18.47 -15.91 18.80
N ASN A 126 17.93 -16.78 17.94
CA ASN A 126 17.25 -18.03 18.35
C ASN A 126 16.17 -17.82 19.44
N ASN A 127 15.28 -16.82 19.27
CA ASN A 127 14.21 -16.43 20.19
C ASN A 127 14.68 -16.03 21.61
N GLN A 128 15.97 -15.75 21.77
CA GLN A 128 16.55 -15.19 23.01
C GLN A 128 17.04 -13.78 22.76
N ARG A 129 16.90 -12.93 23.76
CA ARG A 129 17.47 -11.59 23.79
C ARG A 129 18.90 -11.66 24.33
N TRP A 130 19.80 -10.95 23.66
CA TRP A 130 21.22 -10.93 24.00
C TRP A 130 21.75 -9.51 24.07
N MET A 131 22.65 -9.28 25.01
CA MET A 131 23.49 -8.10 25.04
C MET A 131 24.94 -8.51 24.75
N TYR A 132 25.61 -7.79 23.86
CA TYR A 132 27.02 -8.01 23.52
C TYR A 132 27.82 -6.73 23.67
N ALA A 133 28.76 -6.73 24.63
CA ALA A 133 29.76 -5.67 24.81
C ALA A 133 31.00 -5.99 23.94
N SER A 134 31.05 -5.42 22.73
CA SER A 134 32.00 -5.78 21.68
C SER A 134 33.47 -5.59 22.08
N ARG A 135 33.81 -4.49 22.78
CA ARG A 135 35.17 -4.23 23.28
C ARG A 135 35.66 -5.27 24.27
N LYS A 136 34.76 -5.70 25.17
CA LYS A 136 35.06 -6.68 26.24
C LYS A 136 34.89 -8.12 25.77
N ASN A 137 34.31 -8.33 24.57
CA ASN A 137 33.87 -9.63 24.07
C ASN A 137 32.97 -10.38 25.08
N GLN A 138 32.07 -9.64 25.74
CA GLN A 138 31.19 -10.19 26.77
C GLN A 138 29.77 -10.32 26.16
N LEU A 139 29.26 -11.54 26.18
CA LEU A 139 27.89 -11.87 25.77
C LEU A 139 27.06 -12.21 26.99
N VAL A 140 25.86 -11.63 27.08
CA VAL A 140 24.92 -11.86 28.18
C VAL A 140 23.56 -12.25 27.60
N ASN A 141 22.98 -13.32 28.11
CA ASN A 141 21.61 -13.70 27.77
C ASN A 141 20.64 -12.91 28.64
N GLU A 142 19.74 -12.13 28.03
CA GLU A 142 18.73 -11.31 28.70
C GLU A 142 17.35 -12.02 28.79
N GLY A 143 17.31 -13.31 28.45
CA GLY A 143 16.12 -14.15 28.53
C GLY A 143 15.35 -14.26 27.21
N ALA A 144 14.25 -15.00 27.26
CA ALA A 144 13.42 -15.25 26.09
C ALA A 144 12.76 -13.97 25.56
N LEU A 145 12.56 -13.90 24.24
CA LEU A 145 11.74 -12.86 23.64
C LEU A 145 10.29 -13.02 24.13
N PRO A 146 9.67 -12.00 24.70
CA PRO A 146 8.25 -12.05 25.04
C PRO A 146 7.41 -12.34 23.80
N LEU A 147 6.37 -13.16 23.97
CA LEU A 147 5.41 -13.33 22.90
C LEU A 147 4.81 -11.96 22.53
N PRO A 148 4.69 -11.64 21.24
CA PRO A 148 4.03 -10.41 20.83
C PRO A 148 2.58 -10.43 21.36
N PRO A 149 2.02 -9.28 21.76
CA PRO A 149 0.61 -9.19 22.08
C PRO A 149 -0.21 -9.67 20.88
N LYS A 150 -1.35 -10.31 21.17
CA LYS A 150 -2.27 -10.75 20.10
C LYS A 150 -2.62 -9.53 19.25
N GLN A 151 -2.23 -9.56 17.99
CA GLN A 151 -2.59 -8.49 17.06
C GLN A 151 -4.09 -8.51 16.85
N LYS A 152 -4.71 -7.34 16.94
CA LYS A 152 -6.10 -7.18 16.51
C LYS A 152 -6.17 -7.39 15.00
N HIS A 153 -7.29 -7.93 14.56
CA HIS A 153 -7.58 -7.97 13.13
C HIS A 153 -7.59 -6.54 12.58
N TRP A 154 -7.08 -6.33 11.38
CA TRP A 154 -6.96 -4.99 10.77
C TRP A 154 -8.30 -4.26 10.57
N MET A 155 -9.43 -5.00 10.57
CA MET A 155 -10.79 -4.44 10.54
C MET A 155 -11.38 -4.21 11.95
N GLU A 156 -10.73 -4.66 13.04
CA GLU A 156 -11.27 -4.46 14.39
C GLU A 156 -11.16 -2.99 14.78
N VAL A 157 -12.30 -2.36 14.96
CA VAL A 157 -12.41 -1.01 15.51
C VAL A 157 -12.31 -1.09 17.03
N ASP A 158 -11.57 -0.16 17.64
CA ASP A 158 -11.45 -0.08 19.10
C ASP A 158 -12.81 0.19 19.74
N ASP A 159 -13.09 -0.51 20.83
CA ASP A 159 -14.27 -0.23 21.65
C ASP A 159 -14.01 1.02 22.49
N GLU A 160 -14.55 2.14 22.05
CA GLU A 160 -14.42 3.42 22.73
C GLU A 160 -15.13 3.48 24.11
N LYS A 161 -15.77 2.39 24.55
CA LYS A 161 -16.40 2.32 25.90
C LYS A 161 -15.39 2.08 27.01
N THR A 162 -14.22 1.52 26.67
CA THR A 162 -13.21 1.13 27.65
C THR A 162 -11.83 1.66 27.28
N ALA A 163 -11.19 2.38 28.19
CA ALA A 163 -9.79 2.78 28.09
C ALA A 163 -9.21 2.91 29.51
N SER A 164 -7.90 2.97 29.62
CA SER A 164 -7.24 3.26 30.89
C SER A 164 -7.61 4.66 31.40
N PRO A 165 -7.80 4.83 32.72
CA PRO A 165 -7.99 6.15 33.30
C PRO A 165 -6.86 7.12 32.93
N VAL A 166 -7.20 8.39 32.63
CA VAL A 166 -6.27 9.39 32.12
C VAL A 166 -5.95 10.42 33.19
N PRO A 167 -4.68 10.52 33.67
CA PRO A 167 -4.28 11.56 34.63
C PRO A 167 -4.28 12.95 33.99
N SER A 168 -4.60 13.98 34.77
CA SER A 168 -4.46 15.36 34.36
C SER A 168 -2.97 15.75 34.24
N PRO A 169 -2.61 16.75 33.36
CA PRO A 169 -1.23 17.21 33.22
C PRO A 169 -0.56 17.65 34.57
N ASP A 170 -1.32 18.22 35.49
CA ASP A 170 -0.84 18.63 36.80
C ASP A 170 -0.84 17.50 37.87
N GLY A 171 -1.31 16.30 37.49
CA GLY A 171 -1.36 15.10 38.33
C GLY A 171 -2.40 15.13 39.46
N LYS A 172 -3.27 16.15 39.52
CA LYS A 172 -4.24 16.26 40.64
C LYS A 172 -5.50 15.46 40.42
N TRP A 173 -5.83 15.14 39.17
CA TRP A 173 -7.06 14.46 38.77
C TRP A 173 -6.79 13.25 37.90
N ILE A 174 -7.74 12.31 37.90
CA ILE A 174 -7.79 11.17 36.99
C ILE A 174 -9.18 11.15 36.38
N ALA A 175 -9.29 11.21 35.02
CA ALA A 175 -10.55 11.08 34.29
C ALA A 175 -10.78 9.65 33.80
N PHE A 176 -12.03 9.18 33.87
CA PHE A 176 -12.43 7.83 33.47
C PHE A 176 -13.92 7.74 33.13
N ILE A 177 -14.32 6.64 32.50
CA ILE A 177 -15.73 6.33 32.24
C ILE A 177 -16.25 5.35 33.28
N LYS A 178 -17.43 5.66 33.80
CA LYS A 178 -18.18 4.79 34.70
C LYS A 178 -19.67 4.91 34.36
N ASN A 179 -20.35 3.78 34.16
CA ASN A 179 -21.77 3.73 33.76
C ASN A 179 -22.07 4.65 32.56
N GLN A 180 -21.26 4.56 31.50
CA GLN A 180 -21.35 5.34 30.24
C GLN A 180 -21.18 6.86 30.42
N ASN A 181 -20.76 7.34 31.58
CA ASN A 181 -20.58 8.76 31.90
C ASN A 181 -19.13 9.09 32.25
N ILE A 182 -18.78 10.37 32.07
CA ILE A 182 -17.47 10.92 32.41
C ILE A 182 -17.42 11.21 33.92
N TYR A 183 -16.39 10.69 34.57
CA TYR A 183 -16.04 10.95 35.96
C TYR A 183 -14.61 11.47 36.07
N VAL A 184 -14.37 12.27 37.09
CA VAL A 184 -13.02 12.62 37.53
C VAL A 184 -12.83 12.23 38.99
N LYS A 185 -11.61 11.82 39.35
CA LYS A 185 -11.23 11.46 40.73
C LYS A 185 -10.08 12.36 41.16
N GLU A 186 -10.25 13.02 42.29
CA GLU A 186 -9.18 13.80 42.89
C GLU A 186 -8.15 12.85 43.49
N VAL A 187 -6.88 12.98 43.13
CA VAL A 187 -5.80 12.07 43.53
C VAL A 187 -5.55 12.15 45.01
N ALA A 188 -5.55 13.36 45.62
CA ALA A 188 -5.24 13.60 46.99
C ALA A 188 -6.28 13.01 47.98
N THR A 189 -7.57 13.11 47.63
CA THR A 189 -8.68 12.70 48.51
C THR A 189 -9.33 11.39 48.13
N GLY A 190 -9.11 10.95 46.90
CA GLY A 190 -9.81 9.79 46.31
C GLY A 190 -11.28 10.06 45.96
N LYS A 191 -11.78 11.28 46.15
CA LYS A 191 -13.19 11.64 45.89
C LYS A 191 -13.50 11.65 44.39
N GLU A 192 -14.56 10.94 44.01
CA GLU A 192 -15.08 10.94 42.65
C GLU A 192 -16.12 12.05 42.46
N LYS A 193 -16.09 12.65 41.29
CA LYS A 193 -17.10 13.61 40.80
C LYS A 193 -17.58 13.18 39.42
N GLN A 194 -18.90 13.06 39.27
CA GLN A 194 -19.55 12.81 37.98
C GLN A 194 -19.68 14.13 37.24
N LEU A 195 -19.26 14.17 35.97
CA LEU A 195 -19.32 15.35 35.11
C LEU A 195 -20.47 15.28 34.11
N SER A 196 -20.80 14.10 33.55
CA SER A 196 -21.94 13.90 32.66
C SER A 196 -23.00 13.04 33.31
N LEU A 197 -24.30 13.28 33.01
CA LEU A 197 -25.43 12.66 33.69
C LEU A 197 -26.37 11.90 32.72
N ASP A 198 -26.12 11.95 31.43
CA ASP A 198 -27.03 11.52 30.38
C ASP A 198 -26.43 10.42 29.47
N GLY A 199 -25.37 9.78 29.95
CA GLY A 199 -24.76 8.60 29.30
C GLY A 199 -25.64 7.34 29.49
N THR A 200 -25.87 6.61 28.41
CA THR A 200 -26.60 5.34 28.37
C THR A 200 -25.92 4.38 27.42
N LEU A 201 -26.32 3.10 27.38
CA LEU A 201 -25.81 2.13 26.39
C LEU A 201 -26.06 2.56 24.94
N GLY A 202 -27.19 3.24 24.68
CA GLY A 202 -27.55 3.77 23.36
C GLY A 202 -26.99 5.16 23.07
N ASN A 203 -26.28 5.78 24.01
CA ASN A 203 -25.70 7.10 23.86
C ASN A 203 -24.63 7.31 24.93
N TYR A 204 -23.42 6.81 24.72
CA TYR A 204 -22.37 6.76 25.73
C TYR A 204 -21.26 7.78 25.48
N TYR A 205 -20.43 8.04 26.47
CA TYR A 205 -19.22 8.86 26.35
C TYR A 205 -18.02 8.00 26.04
N SER A 206 -17.23 8.43 25.06
CA SER A 206 -15.97 7.77 24.69
C SER A 206 -14.98 7.82 25.84
N ALA A 207 -14.31 6.69 26.08
CA ALA A 207 -13.25 6.58 27.06
C ALA A 207 -11.94 7.24 26.62
N TYR A 208 -11.83 7.69 25.37
CA TYR A 208 -10.71 8.51 24.88
C TYR A 208 -10.86 9.96 25.36
N ILE A 209 -10.60 10.18 26.65
CA ILE A 209 -10.70 11.49 27.26
C ILE A 209 -9.41 12.27 27.03
N ARG A 210 -9.55 13.59 26.73
CA ARG A 210 -8.44 14.51 26.56
C ARG A 210 -8.51 15.62 27.59
N TRP A 211 -7.45 15.76 28.40
CA TRP A 211 -7.32 16.87 29.33
C TRP A 211 -6.88 18.14 28.62
N SER A 212 -7.43 19.28 29.03
CA SER A 212 -6.86 20.56 28.64
C SER A 212 -5.46 20.75 29.23
N PRO A 213 -4.53 21.44 28.54
CA PRO A 213 -3.19 21.72 29.06
C PRO A 213 -3.17 22.36 30.44
N ASP A 214 -4.17 23.18 30.78
CA ASP A 214 -4.31 23.84 32.09
C ASP A 214 -4.95 22.93 33.18
N SER A 215 -5.26 21.68 32.86
CA SER A 215 -5.86 20.68 33.77
C SER A 215 -7.27 21.04 34.29
N LYS A 216 -7.94 22.06 33.74
CA LYS A 216 -9.24 22.54 34.22
C LYS A 216 -10.43 21.92 33.52
N LYS A 217 -10.22 21.33 32.35
CA LYS A 217 -11.30 20.80 31.50
C LYS A 217 -10.92 19.44 30.92
N VAL A 218 -11.94 18.65 30.61
CA VAL A 218 -11.81 17.41 29.86
C VAL A 218 -12.68 17.49 28.62
N ALA A 219 -12.18 16.95 27.51
CA ALA A 219 -12.91 16.78 26.26
C ALA A 219 -13.07 15.29 25.95
N SER A 220 -14.20 14.93 25.35
CA SER A 220 -14.51 13.58 24.87
C SER A 220 -15.57 13.69 23.77
N CYS A 221 -15.99 12.56 23.21
CA CYS A 221 -17.15 12.48 22.32
C CYS A 221 -18.31 11.74 22.98
N LYS A 222 -19.53 12.27 22.85
CA LYS A 222 -20.75 11.54 23.10
C LYS A 222 -21.13 10.79 21.82
N ILE A 223 -21.32 9.47 21.93
CA ILE A 223 -21.47 8.56 20.80
C ILE A 223 -22.84 7.89 20.83
N ARG A 224 -23.58 8.04 19.74
CA ARG A 224 -24.74 7.22 19.44
C ARG A 224 -24.27 6.05 18.56
N PRO A 225 -24.15 4.84 19.13
CA PRO A 225 -23.70 3.68 18.38
C PRO A 225 -24.75 3.18 17.39
N VAL A 226 -24.34 2.32 16.48
CA VAL A 226 -25.20 1.57 15.58
C VAL A 226 -25.03 0.08 15.82
N GLU A 227 -25.97 -0.71 15.30
CA GLU A 227 -25.84 -2.17 15.33
C GLU A 227 -24.67 -2.61 14.42
N LYS A 228 -23.77 -3.41 14.98
CA LYS A 228 -22.63 -3.94 14.24
C LYS A 228 -23.11 -4.93 13.16
N ARG A 229 -22.56 -4.81 11.97
CA ARG A 229 -22.76 -5.72 10.85
C ARG A 229 -21.62 -6.69 10.75
N TYR A 230 -21.92 -7.91 10.30
CA TYR A 230 -20.92 -9.00 10.22
C TYR A 230 -21.00 -9.70 8.86
N VAL A 231 -19.87 -10.19 8.40
CA VAL A 231 -19.76 -11.25 7.40
C VAL A 231 -19.48 -12.57 8.09
N TYR A 232 -19.91 -13.68 7.47
CA TYR A 232 -19.81 -15.03 8.02
C TYR A 232 -19.18 -15.94 6.97
N TYR A 233 -18.22 -16.75 7.38
CA TYR A 233 -17.59 -17.76 6.55
C TYR A 233 -17.25 -19.00 7.36
N VAL A 234 -17.01 -20.11 6.70
CA VAL A 234 -16.81 -21.42 7.33
C VAL A 234 -15.48 -21.99 6.90
N GLU A 235 -14.63 -22.31 7.86
CA GLU A 235 -13.41 -23.11 7.64
C GLU A 235 -13.84 -24.57 7.55
N SER A 236 -13.87 -25.13 6.35
CA SER A 236 -14.38 -26.49 6.11
C SER A 236 -13.41 -27.58 6.53
N SER A 237 -12.10 -27.28 6.57
CA SER A 237 -11.06 -28.27 6.86
C SER A 237 -10.03 -27.73 7.88
N PRO A 238 -10.44 -27.44 9.13
CA PRO A 238 -9.53 -26.96 10.15
C PRO A 238 -8.49 -28.04 10.50
N ALA A 239 -7.23 -27.60 10.77
CA ALA A 239 -6.13 -28.52 11.02
C ALA A 239 -6.21 -29.26 12.37
N ASP A 240 -7.00 -28.75 13.32
CA ASP A 240 -7.08 -29.21 14.71
C ASP A 240 -8.36 -29.99 15.05
N GLN A 241 -9.31 -30.09 14.11
CA GLN A 241 -10.56 -30.83 14.32
C GLN A 241 -11.19 -31.29 13.00
N LEU A 242 -12.06 -32.31 13.04
CA LEU A 242 -12.81 -32.80 11.89
C LEU A 242 -13.99 -31.88 11.54
N GLN A 243 -14.65 -31.33 12.54
CA GLN A 243 -15.85 -30.51 12.33
C GLN A 243 -15.47 -29.12 11.81
N PRO A 244 -16.18 -28.59 10.82
CA PRO A 244 -15.97 -27.23 10.33
C PRO A 244 -16.10 -26.18 11.44
N LYS A 245 -15.39 -25.06 11.28
CA LYS A 245 -15.45 -23.92 12.19
C LYS A 245 -16.14 -22.72 11.56
N PRO A 246 -17.20 -22.16 12.18
CA PRO A 246 -17.78 -20.91 11.75
C PRO A 246 -16.92 -19.74 12.23
N HIS A 247 -16.75 -18.75 11.35
CA HIS A 247 -16.10 -17.48 11.64
C HIS A 247 -17.06 -16.32 11.37
N LYS A 248 -16.89 -15.23 12.10
CA LYS A 248 -17.56 -13.97 11.84
C LYS A 248 -16.61 -12.81 12.04
N GLN A 249 -16.78 -11.77 11.25
CA GLN A 249 -15.99 -10.56 11.30
C GLN A 249 -16.89 -9.34 11.19
N GLU A 250 -16.63 -8.28 11.97
CA GLU A 250 -17.31 -7.00 11.80
C GLU A 250 -16.98 -6.41 10.45
N TYR A 251 -18.00 -6.03 9.68
CA TYR A 251 -17.84 -5.64 8.30
C TYR A 251 -19.02 -4.76 7.84
N ALA A 252 -18.83 -3.44 7.90
CA ALA A 252 -19.81 -2.48 7.39
C ALA A 252 -19.68 -2.36 5.86
N LYS A 253 -20.83 -2.38 5.19
CA LYS A 253 -20.96 -2.27 3.73
C LYS A 253 -21.55 -0.91 3.33
N PRO A 254 -21.38 -0.48 2.08
CA PRO A 254 -21.99 0.76 1.59
C PRO A 254 -23.50 0.81 1.87
N GLY A 255 -23.95 1.93 2.44
CA GLY A 255 -25.34 2.13 2.83
C GLY A 255 -25.65 1.79 4.28
N ASP A 256 -24.80 1.01 4.99
CA ASP A 256 -25.01 0.71 6.41
C ASP A 256 -24.95 1.98 7.26
N GLU A 257 -25.70 2.00 8.35
CA GLU A 257 -25.66 3.09 9.32
C GLU A 257 -24.29 3.23 9.97
N LEU A 258 -23.89 4.46 10.26
CA LEU A 258 -22.63 4.79 10.93
C LEU A 258 -22.90 5.44 12.29
N PRO A 259 -21.99 5.28 13.29
CA PRO A 259 -22.10 5.96 14.57
C PRO A 259 -22.13 7.47 14.41
N PHE A 260 -22.86 8.16 15.29
CA PHE A 260 -22.89 9.61 15.34
C PHE A 260 -22.15 10.12 16.57
N LYS A 261 -21.15 10.98 16.37
CA LYS A 261 -20.26 11.50 17.42
C LYS A 261 -20.45 12.99 17.63
N VAL A 262 -20.53 13.42 18.89
CA VAL A 262 -20.61 14.83 19.26
C VAL A 262 -19.46 15.16 20.21
N PRO A 263 -18.44 15.92 19.80
CA PRO A 263 -17.41 16.41 20.70
C PRO A 263 -18.03 17.28 21.79
N CYS A 264 -17.57 17.09 23.02
CA CYS A 264 -18.07 17.84 24.18
C CYS A 264 -16.94 18.16 25.16
N ILE A 265 -17.11 19.22 25.95
CA ILE A 265 -16.16 19.68 26.95
C ILE A 265 -16.87 19.78 28.31
N TYR A 266 -16.19 19.41 29.39
CA TYR A 266 -16.64 19.52 30.75
C TYR A 266 -15.61 20.26 31.61
N GLU A 267 -16.03 21.26 32.36
CA GLU A 267 -15.21 21.93 33.36
C GLU A 267 -15.17 21.11 34.66
N VAL A 268 -13.98 20.85 35.16
CA VAL A 268 -13.78 19.96 36.30
C VAL A 268 -14.35 20.54 37.57
N GLU A 269 -14.08 21.82 37.86
CA GLU A 269 -14.50 22.45 39.11
C GLU A 269 -16.00 22.76 39.15
N SER A 270 -16.51 23.43 38.11
CA SER A 270 -17.93 23.84 38.05
C SER A 270 -18.87 22.70 37.67
N GLY A 271 -18.39 21.73 36.92
CA GLY A 271 -19.22 20.69 36.26
C GLY A 271 -20.00 21.21 35.06
N ARG A 272 -19.70 22.41 34.58
CA ARG A 272 -20.36 22.98 33.38
C ARG A 272 -20.04 22.11 32.15
N SER A 273 -21.09 21.73 31.44
CA SER A 273 -20.98 21.07 30.13
C SER A 273 -21.02 22.09 29.00
N ILE A 274 -20.21 21.84 27.98
CA ILE A 274 -20.16 22.62 26.74
C ILE A 274 -20.38 21.64 25.61
N ILE A 275 -21.62 21.64 25.06
CA ILE A 275 -22.06 20.75 24.00
C ILE A 275 -22.45 21.62 22.81
N PRO A 276 -21.82 21.42 21.63
CA PRO A 276 -22.06 22.27 20.47
C PRO A 276 -23.35 21.95 19.72
N SER A 277 -23.82 22.91 18.88
CA SER A 277 -24.72 22.60 17.77
C SER A 277 -23.98 21.73 16.74
N THR A 278 -24.71 20.79 16.13
CA THR A 278 -24.15 19.83 15.15
C THR A 278 -24.31 20.27 13.69
N GLU A 279 -24.86 21.48 13.42
CA GLU A 279 -25.16 21.95 12.06
C GLU A 279 -23.99 21.89 11.08
N LEU A 280 -22.74 22.08 11.56
CA LEU A 280 -21.53 22.02 10.73
C LEU A 280 -21.01 20.58 10.51
N PHE A 281 -21.57 19.58 11.19
CA PHE A 281 -21.11 18.19 11.14
C PHE A 281 -22.24 17.15 11.32
N ASP A 282 -23.40 17.42 10.73
CA ASP A 282 -24.63 16.64 10.90
C ASP A 282 -24.66 15.31 10.10
N ARG A 283 -24.11 15.30 8.89
CA ARG A 283 -24.07 14.12 8.00
C ARG A 283 -22.74 13.43 8.07
N GLN A 284 -22.46 12.78 9.18
CA GLN A 284 -21.14 12.21 9.46
C GLN A 284 -20.90 10.92 8.69
N TYR A 285 -19.74 10.87 8.00
CA TYR A 285 -19.01 9.63 7.78
C TYR A 285 -18.18 9.33 9.03
N GLU A 286 -17.38 10.30 9.50
CA GLU A 286 -16.55 10.19 10.69
C GLU A 286 -16.27 11.56 11.31
N VAL A 287 -16.09 11.57 12.63
CA VAL A 287 -15.56 12.71 13.41
C VAL A 287 -14.32 12.21 14.17
N TYR A 288 -13.17 12.82 13.89
CA TYR A 288 -11.88 12.52 14.52
C TYR A 288 -11.54 13.58 15.57
N GLY A 289 -10.96 13.17 16.68
CA GLY A 289 -10.63 14.06 17.80
C GLY A 289 -11.68 13.94 18.91
N PRO A 290 -11.78 14.87 19.89
CA PRO A 290 -11.20 16.24 19.92
C PRO A 290 -9.75 16.32 20.41
N GLU A 291 -9.03 17.37 19.97
CA GLU A 291 -7.68 17.70 20.42
C GLU A 291 -7.59 19.14 20.92
N TRP A 292 -6.95 19.38 22.07
CA TRP A 292 -6.85 20.70 22.69
C TRP A 292 -5.88 21.62 21.98
N ASN A 293 -6.25 22.87 21.83
CA ASN A 293 -5.29 23.95 21.56
C ASN A 293 -4.33 24.12 22.76
N PRO A 294 -3.06 24.49 22.54
CA PRO A 294 -2.09 24.67 23.60
C PRO A 294 -2.49 25.65 24.71
N ASP A 295 -3.31 26.65 24.36
CA ASP A 295 -3.82 27.67 25.28
C ASP A 295 -5.11 27.28 26.05
N SER A 296 -5.60 26.06 25.90
CA SER A 296 -6.81 25.52 26.53
C SER A 296 -8.12 26.28 26.22
N ARG A 297 -8.14 27.19 25.19
CA ARG A 297 -9.30 28.00 24.82
C ARG A 297 -10.32 27.26 23.96
N ALA A 298 -9.89 26.20 23.28
CA ALA A 298 -10.73 25.47 22.34
C ALA A 298 -10.19 24.05 22.11
N VAL A 299 -11.04 23.18 21.58
CA VAL A 299 -10.63 21.92 20.97
C VAL A 299 -10.84 21.98 19.46
N THR A 300 -9.98 21.29 18.71
CA THR A 300 -10.19 21.04 17.28
C THR A 300 -10.60 19.61 17.05
N PHE A 301 -11.42 19.36 16.05
CA PHE A 301 -11.80 18.04 15.57
C PHE A 301 -11.99 18.08 14.06
N GLU A 302 -11.88 16.93 13.42
CA GLU A 302 -12.02 16.86 11.99
C GLU A 302 -13.32 16.14 11.62
N TYR A 303 -14.01 16.66 10.64
CA TYR A 303 -15.30 16.17 10.16
C TYR A 303 -15.18 15.74 8.71
N ASN A 304 -15.53 14.49 8.45
CA ASN A 304 -15.70 13.92 7.12
C ASN A 304 -17.18 13.70 6.87
N GLN A 305 -17.73 14.39 5.87
CA GLN A 305 -19.12 14.24 5.49
C GLN A 305 -19.35 12.88 4.80
N ARG A 306 -20.45 12.22 5.08
CA ARG A 306 -20.84 11.03 4.34
C ARG A 306 -21.10 11.36 2.87
N GLY A 307 -20.44 10.63 1.96
CA GLY A 307 -20.31 10.96 0.52
C GLY A 307 -19.05 11.71 0.19
N HIS A 308 -18.28 12.12 1.22
CA HIS A 308 -16.92 12.69 1.13
C HIS A 308 -16.80 13.99 0.33
N GLN A 309 -17.88 14.71 0.10
CA GLN A 309 -17.87 15.95 -0.67
C GLN A 309 -17.45 17.17 0.15
N VAL A 310 -17.49 17.05 1.48
CA VAL A 310 -17.06 18.09 2.42
C VAL A 310 -16.17 17.49 3.48
N TYR A 311 -15.02 18.12 3.70
CA TYR A 311 -14.13 17.81 4.81
C TYR A 311 -13.81 19.10 5.56
N ARG A 312 -13.91 19.11 6.89
CA ARG A 312 -13.69 20.29 7.72
C ARG A 312 -12.74 20.00 8.87
N VAL A 313 -11.88 20.97 9.16
CA VAL A 313 -11.25 21.10 10.47
C VAL A 313 -12.10 22.12 11.24
N LEU A 314 -12.70 21.70 12.35
CA LEU A 314 -13.60 22.48 13.16
C LEU A 314 -12.97 22.83 14.50
N GLU A 315 -13.25 24.02 15.02
CA GLU A 315 -12.84 24.48 16.35
C GLU A 315 -14.07 24.71 17.23
N LEU A 316 -14.12 24.03 18.39
CA LEU A 316 -15.14 24.23 19.43
C LEU A 316 -14.57 25.09 20.56
N SER A 317 -15.12 26.27 20.75
CA SER A 317 -14.74 27.18 21.84
C SER A 317 -15.10 26.60 23.21
N ALA A 318 -14.13 26.48 24.10
CA ALA A 318 -14.32 26.03 25.46
C ALA A 318 -14.99 27.09 26.38
N GLU A 319 -15.16 28.31 25.91
CA GLU A 319 -15.87 29.36 26.63
C GLU A 319 -17.33 29.46 26.20
N THR A 320 -17.58 29.55 24.89
CA THR A 320 -18.88 29.88 24.33
C THR A 320 -19.67 28.68 23.80
N GLY A 321 -19.02 27.55 23.54
CA GLY A 321 -19.62 26.38 22.89
C GLY A 321 -19.87 26.57 21.39
N LYS A 322 -19.44 27.69 20.81
CA LYS A 322 -19.57 27.94 19.37
C LYS A 322 -18.57 27.10 18.57
N VAL A 323 -19.02 26.55 17.45
CA VAL A 323 -18.21 25.85 16.47
C VAL A 323 -17.96 26.75 15.27
N ARG A 324 -16.72 26.77 14.76
CA ARG A 324 -16.38 27.44 13.51
C ARG A 324 -15.44 26.57 12.67
N PRO A 325 -15.51 26.64 11.33
CA PRO A 325 -14.52 25.97 10.49
C PRO A 325 -13.19 26.74 10.54
N LEU A 326 -12.07 25.98 10.69
CA LEU A 326 -10.71 26.47 10.46
C LEU A 326 -10.29 26.19 9.01
N VAL A 327 -10.68 25.05 8.48
CA VAL A 327 -10.51 24.64 7.09
C VAL A 327 -11.83 24.05 6.60
N GLU A 328 -12.19 24.36 5.36
CA GLU A 328 -13.25 23.69 4.64
C GLU A 328 -12.75 23.32 3.25
N GLU A 329 -12.72 22.01 2.97
CA GLU A 329 -12.49 21.47 1.64
C GLU A 329 -13.82 20.99 1.07
N THR A 330 -14.09 21.39 -0.17
CA THR A 330 -15.30 20.96 -0.89
C THR A 330 -14.97 20.44 -2.27
N SER A 331 -15.78 19.50 -2.74
CA SER A 331 -15.64 18.91 -4.06
C SER A 331 -17.00 18.55 -4.63
N ASP A 332 -17.17 18.70 -5.93
CA ASP A 332 -18.32 18.16 -6.66
C ASP A 332 -18.30 16.63 -6.75
N LYS A 333 -17.15 16.00 -6.47
CA LYS A 333 -16.95 14.56 -6.44
C LYS A 333 -16.66 14.07 -5.04
N TYR A 334 -15.41 14.11 -4.61
CA TYR A 334 -14.99 13.74 -3.26
C TYR A 334 -13.74 14.51 -2.85
N VAL A 335 -13.51 14.63 -1.58
CA VAL A 335 -12.25 15.06 -0.97
C VAL A 335 -11.51 13.80 -0.53
N ASN A 336 -10.30 13.57 -1.04
CA ASN A 336 -9.51 12.40 -0.66
C ASN A 336 -8.91 12.59 0.74
N TYR A 337 -9.68 12.20 1.76
CA TYR A 337 -9.31 12.36 3.16
C TYR A 337 -8.19 11.39 3.61
N THR A 338 -7.85 10.39 2.81
CA THR A 338 -6.81 9.42 3.18
C THR A 338 -5.39 9.97 3.01
N ARG A 339 -5.25 11.16 2.44
CA ARG A 339 -3.97 11.79 2.08
C ARG A 339 -3.82 13.19 2.63
N HIS A 340 -4.52 13.50 3.70
CA HIS A 340 -4.36 14.79 4.37
C HIS A 340 -3.03 14.89 5.11
N PHE A 341 -2.55 16.11 5.18
CA PHE A 341 -1.54 16.50 6.13
C PHE A 341 -1.97 17.79 6.80
N ARG A 342 -1.89 17.82 8.12
CA ARG A 342 -2.13 18.98 8.97
C ARG A 342 -0.99 19.12 9.96
N HIS A 343 -0.47 20.33 10.10
CA HIS A 343 0.49 20.66 11.14
C HIS A 343 0.18 22.06 11.71
N ASP A 344 -0.31 22.07 12.94
CA ASP A 344 -0.56 23.31 13.68
C ASP A 344 0.77 23.85 14.22
N LEU A 345 1.15 25.08 13.87
CA LEU A 345 2.38 25.70 14.34
C LEU A 345 2.30 26.02 15.83
N LYS A 346 3.45 25.99 16.50
CA LYS A 346 3.60 26.27 17.94
C LYS A 346 3.06 27.64 18.35
N ASP A 347 3.01 28.60 17.44
CA ASP A 347 2.45 29.95 17.67
C ASP A 347 0.92 29.93 17.84
N GLY A 348 0.24 28.83 17.52
CA GLY A 348 -1.19 28.67 17.59
C GLY A 348 -2.00 29.51 16.57
N LYS A 349 -1.32 30.26 15.69
CA LYS A 349 -1.94 31.21 14.74
C LYS A 349 -1.95 30.71 13.32
N GLN A 350 -0.99 29.88 12.96
CA GLN A 350 -0.85 29.34 11.62
C GLN A 350 -0.89 27.81 11.61
N MET A 351 -1.18 27.25 10.47
CA MET A 351 -1.25 25.80 10.23
C MET A 351 -0.82 25.52 8.79
N ILE A 352 -0.05 24.45 8.60
CA ILE A 352 0.24 23.90 7.26
C ILE A 352 -0.84 22.86 6.94
N TRP A 353 -1.46 23.02 5.79
CA TRP A 353 -2.53 22.16 5.30
C TRP A 353 -2.22 21.65 3.89
N MET A 354 -2.48 20.37 3.62
CA MET A 354 -2.34 19.75 2.31
C MET A 354 -3.70 19.67 1.61
N SER A 355 -3.77 20.07 0.33
CA SER A 355 -5.02 20.15 -0.42
C SER A 355 -4.81 19.92 -1.91
N GLU A 356 -5.79 19.28 -2.56
CA GLU A 356 -5.86 19.07 -4.01
C GLU A 356 -6.75 20.13 -4.73
N ARG A 357 -7.02 21.28 -4.12
CA ARG A 357 -7.97 22.30 -4.60
C ARG A 357 -7.62 22.92 -5.95
N ASP A 358 -6.36 22.89 -6.34
CA ASP A 358 -5.86 23.43 -7.62
C ASP A 358 -5.58 22.33 -8.68
N ASN A 359 -6.19 21.16 -8.53
CA ASN A 359 -6.01 19.97 -9.37
C ASN A 359 -4.74 19.14 -9.05
N TRP A 360 -3.86 19.62 -8.16
CA TRP A 360 -2.66 18.93 -7.71
C TRP A 360 -2.57 18.98 -6.19
N ASN A 361 -1.88 18.00 -5.60
CA ASN A 361 -1.74 17.95 -4.14
C ASN A 361 -0.61 18.86 -3.69
N HIS A 362 -0.96 19.93 -2.96
CA HIS A 362 -0.04 20.97 -2.55
C HIS A 362 -0.21 21.39 -1.10
N LEU A 363 0.81 22.09 -0.56
CA LEU A 363 0.84 22.63 0.78
C LEU A 363 0.41 24.10 0.77
N TYR A 364 -0.41 24.46 1.77
CA TYR A 364 -0.94 25.79 1.99
C TYR A 364 -0.65 26.25 3.41
N MET A 365 -0.31 27.53 3.60
CA MET A 365 -0.27 28.16 4.91
C MET A 365 -1.65 28.73 5.22
N TYR A 366 -2.25 28.26 6.30
CA TYR A 366 -3.55 28.74 6.80
C TYR A 366 -3.39 29.62 8.02
N ASN A 367 -4.20 30.67 8.09
CA ASN A 367 -4.36 31.50 9.26
C ASN A 367 -5.53 30.97 10.10
N ARG A 368 -5.24 30.48 11.29
CA ARG A 368 -6.24 29.90 12.19
C ARG A 368 -7.19 30.93 12.80
N ILE A 369 -6.80 32.23 12.80
CA ILE A 369 -7.65 33.34 13.33
C ILE A 369 -8.72 33.69 12.31
N THR A 370 -8.33 33.94 11.06
CA THR A 370 -9.22 34.31 9.97
C THR A 370 -9.91 33.10 9.31
N ALA A 371 -9.40 31.90 9.55
CA ALA A 371 -9.85 30.64 8.92
C ALA A 371 -9.74 30.67 7.39
N GLN A 372 -8.70 31.34 6.87
CA GLN A 372 -8.44 31.45 5.44
C GLN A 372 -6.99 31.07 5.12
N PRO A 373 -6.71 30.55 3.92
CA PRO A 373 -5.33 30.38 3.48
C PRO A 373 -4.65 31.74 3.31
N ASP A 374 -3.48 31.92 3.93
CA ASP A 374 -2.65 33.10 3.71
C ASP A 374 -2.00 33.04 2.31
N TYR A 375 -1.48 31.87 1.95
CA TYR A 375 -0.84 31.62 0.63
C TYR A 375 -0.60 30.12 0.39
N GLN A 376 -0.29 29.80 -0.85
CA GLN A 376 0.14 28.47 -1.29
C GLN A 376 1.67 28.33 -1.17
N ILE A 377 2.15 27.32 -0.45
CA ILE A 377 3.57 27.07 -0.21
C ILE A 377 4.20 26.36 -1.41
N THR A 378 3.58 25.28 -1.87
CA THR A 378 4.03 24.53 -3.06
C THR A 378 3.02 24.69 -4.19
N LYS A 379 3.49 24.74 -5.45
CA LYS A 379 2.63 24.93 -6.63
C LYS A 379 3.26 24.38 -7.88
N GLY A 380 2.44 23.99 -8.86
CA GLY A 380 2.87 23.46 -10.15
C GLY A 380 2.07 22.22 -10.57
N GLU A 381 2.38 21.65 -11.73
CA GLU A 381 1.73 20.46 -12.25
C GLU A 381 2.46 19.17 -11.73
N TRP A 382 2.50 19.00 -10.42
CA TRP A 382 3.15 17.90 -9.74
C TRP A 382 2.52 17.64 -8.37
N TYR A 383 2.83 16.50 -7.75
CA TYR A 383 2.12 15.98 -6.60
C TYR A 383 3.03 15.88 -5.36
N VAL A 384 2.65 16.51 -4.24
CA VAL A 384 3.25 16.28 -2.92
C VAL A 384 2.76 14.92 -2.41
N ARG A 385 3.68 14.00 -2.14
CA ARG A 385 3.36 12.64 -1.66
C ARG A 385 3.21 12.59 -0.14
N GLU A 386 4.18 13.16 0.57
CA GLU A 386 4.25 13.08 2.02
C GLU A 386 5.10 14.22 2.57
N VAL A 387 4.69 14.77 3.70
CA VAL A 387 5.51 15.69 4.50
C VAL A 387 6.26 14.89 5.55
N LEU A 388 7.58 14.89 5.46
CA LEU A 388 8.47 14.14 6.34
C LEU A 388 8.77 14.88 7.64
N ARG A 389 8.94 16.19 7.55
CA ARG A 389 9.24 17.06 8.68
C ARG A 389 8.86 18.50 8.41
N VAL A 390 8.28 19.13 9.44
CA VAL A 390 8.14 20.57 9.55
C VAL A 390 9.15 21.06 10.59
N ASP A 391 10.17 21.79 10.13
CA ASP A 391 11.17 22.42 10.99
C ASP A 391 10.74 23.86 11.23
N GLU A 392 10.03 24.08 12.33
CA GLU A 392 9.51 25.41 12.69
C GLU A 392 10.60 26.40 13.03
N ASP A 393 11.70 25.93 13.65
CA ASP A 393 12.78 26.78 14.12
C ASP A 393 13.55 27.40 12.93
N ASN A 394 13.76 26.61 11.86
CA ASN A 394 14.40 27.05 10.61
C ASN A 394 13.39 27.44 9.52
N ARG A 395 12.08 27.31 9.80
CA ARG A 395 10.97 27.56 8.88
C ARG A 395 11.14 26.83 7.54
N GLN A 396 11.42 25.51 7.62
CA GLN A 396 11.62 24.62 6.47
C GLN A 396 10.64 23.45 6.52
N ILE A 397 10.22 22.98 5.35
CA ILE A 397 9.43 21.76 5.18
C ILE A 397 10.24 20.79 4.34
N TYR A 398 10.38 19.56 4.81
CA TYR A 398 10.96 18.43 4.07
C TYR A 398 9.84 17.51 3.63
N PHE A 399 9.80 17.18 2.35
CA PHE A 399 8.70 16.40 1.78
C PHE A 399 9.17 15.55 0.60
N SER A 400 8.39 14.53 0.26
CA SER A 400 8.52 13.78 -0.98
C SER A 400 7.48 14.23 -2.00
N ALA A 401 7.85 14.19 -3.27
CA ALA A 401 6.97 14.56 -4.38
C ALA A 401 7.32 13.76 -5.64
N ASN A 402 6.40 13.79 -6.60
CA ASN A 402 6.60 13.16 -7.90
C ASN A 402 6.03 14.05 -9.03
N GLY A 403 6.49 13.83 -10.25
CA GLY A 403 5.99 14.49 -11.46
C GLY A 403 6.60 15.86 -11.76
N MET A 404 7.66 16.29 -11.06
CA MET A 404 8.31 17.59 -11.34
C MET A 404 9.17 17.56 -12.61
N GLU A 405 9.76 16.43 -12.95
CA GLU A 405 10.73 16.34 -14.05
C GLU A 405 10.02 16.00 -15.36
N ALA A 406 10.09 16.92 -16.31
CA ALA A 406 9.46 16.74 -17.61
C ALA A 406 10.12 15.61 -18.42
N GLY A 407 9.31 14.70 -18.98
CA GLY A 407 9.78 13.59 -19.81
C GLY A 407 10.22 12.35 -19.02
N GLU A 408 10.24 12.40 -17.70
CA GLU A 408 10.45 11.23 -16.84
C GLU A 408 9.11 10.59 -16.44
N ASP A 409 9.20 9.37 -15.90
CA ASP A 409 8.03 8.70 -15.33
C ASP A 409 7.44 9.55 -14.19
N PRO A 410 6.18 10.04 -14.34
CA PRO A 410 5.60 10.97 -13.38
C PRO A 410 5.33 10.38 -11.99
N TYR A 411 5.58 9.09 -11.78
CA TYR A 411 5.43 8.42 -10.50
C TYR A 411 6.73 8.28 -9.72
N LEU A 412 7.89 8.65 -10.30
CA LEU A 412 9.18 8.58 -9.61
C LEU A 412 9.21 9.59 -8.46
N ILE A 413 9.44 9.10 -7.26
CA ILE A 413 9.49 9.91 -6.04
C ILE A 413 10.89 10.49 -5.85
N ARG A 414 10.95 11.78 -5.59
CA ARG A 414 12.13 12.50 -5.12
C ARG A 414 11.85 13.22 -3.81
N TYR A 415 12.91 13.62 -3.12
CA TYR A 415 12.83 14.31 -1.84
C TYR A 415 13.28 15.76 -2.00
N TYR A 416 12.54 16.65 -1.34
CA TYR A 416 12.69 18.09 -1.47
C TYR A 416 12.65 18.78 -0.10
N ARG A 417 13.16 20.00 -0.06
CA ARG A 417 12.86 20.95 1.01
C ARG A 417 12.44 22.29 0.43
N ILE A 418 11.63 23.03 1.19
CA ILE A 418 11.12 24.37 0.82
C ILE A 418 10.96 25.22 2.09
N GLY A 419 11.12 26.54 1.97
CA GLY A 419 10.79 27.48 3.04
C GLY A 419 9.28 27.59 3.25
N PHE A 420 8.85 27.96 4.45
CA PHE A 420 7.43 28.24 4.73
C PHE A 420 6.83 29.28 3.79
N ASP A 421 7.64 30.24 3.32
CA ASP A 421 7.24 31.28 2.37
C ASP A 421 7.16 30.82 0.90
N GLY A 422 7.31 29.52 0.66
CA GLY A 422 7.29 28.93 -0.68
C GLY A 422 8.56 29.18 -1.50
N LYS A 423 9.62 29.70 -0.89
CA LYS A 423 10.89 29.97 -1.58
C LYS A 423 11.94 28.91 -1.26
N GLY A 424 12.99 28.87 -2.10
CA GLY A 424 14.14 28.02 -1.88
C GLY A 424 13.84 26.53 -2.07
N LEU A 425 12.89 26.18 -2.93
CA LEU A 425 12.66 24.77 -3.33
C LEU A 425 13.96 24.15 -3.80
N THR A 426 14.37 23.08 -3.14
CA THR A 426 15.65 22.38 -3.39
C THR A 426 15.37 20.89 -3.51
N CYS A 427 15.75 20.30 -4.64
CA CYS A 427 15.76 18.85 -4.81
C CYS A 427 16.94 18.25 -4.04
N LEU A 428 16.69 17.27 -3.17
CA LEU A 428 17.69 16.60 -2.34
C LEU A 428 18.17 15.30 -2.98
N THR A 429 17.43 14.76 -3.94
CA THR A 429 17.71 13.49 -4.62
C THR A 429 17.50 13.64 -6.14
N PRO A 430 18.43 14.31 -6.85
CA PRO A 430 18.20 14.79 -8.22
C PRO A 430 18.33 13.72 -9.30
N GLU A 431 18.93 12.56 -9.03
CA GLU A 431 19.12 11.51 -10.04
C GLU A 431 17.79 10.91 -10.49
N GLU A 432 17.73 10.44 -11.73
CA GLU A 432 16.57 9.72 -12.24
C GLU A 432 16.43 8.36 -11.55
N GLY A 433 15.26 8.16 -10.92
CA GLY A 433 14.92 6.93 -10.21
C GLY A 433 13.85 7.10 -9.18
N MET A 434 13.40 5.97 -8.65
CA MET A 434 12.53 5.90 -7.48
C MET A 434 13.39 5.93 -6.23
N HIS A 435 13.29 7.00 -5.45
CA HIS A 435 14.11 7.24 -4.27
C HIS A 435 13.43 6.79 -2.97
N ARG A 436 14.23 6.34 -2.02
CA ARG A 436 13.89 6.17 -0.60
C ARG A 436 14.96 6.86 0.23
N ALA A 437 14.54 7.75 1.13
CA ALA A 437 15.47 8.53 1.94
C ALA A 437 15.23 8.33 3.44
N TRP A 438 16.31 8.24 4.20
CA TRP A 438 16.31 8.19 5.65
C TRP A 438 17.14 9.34 6.19
N PHE A 439 16.47 10.28 6.84
CA PHE A 439 17.11 11.48 7.38
C PHE A 439 17.71 11.24 8.76
N SER A 440 18.81 11.93 9.07
CA SER A 440 19.27 12.08 10.45
C SER A 440 18.25 12.85 11.29
N GLU A 441 18.27 12.64 12.62
CA GLU A 441 17.29 13.25 13.53
C GLU A 441 17.25 14.79 13.41
N ASP A 442 18.39 15.42 13.20
CA ASP A 442 18.54 16.88 13.06
C ASP A 442 18.42 17.38 11.60
N MET A 443 18.05 16.51 10.66
CA MET A 443 17.88 16.83 9.24
C MET A 443 19.13 17.40 8.54
N LYS A 444 20.34 17.06 9.01
CA LYS A 444 21.58 17.44 8.33
C LYS A 444 21.98 16.52 7.20
N TYR A 445 21.72 15.23 7.38
CA TYR A 445 22.13 14.17 6.47
C TYR A 445 20.92 13.35 6.03
N LEU A 446 21.03 12.75 4.86
CA LEU A 446 20.12 11.69 4.43
C LEU A 446 20.92 10.57 3.74
N VAL A 447 20.50 9.35 3.99
CA VAL A 447 20.87 8.20 3.18
C VAL A 447 19.81 8.07 2.10
N ASP A 448 20.24 8.11 0.86
CA ASP A 448 19.39 8.01 -0.32
C ASP A 448 19.69 6.70 -1.05
N VAL A 449 18.66 5.90 -1.29
CA VAL A 449 18.71 4.67 -2.09
C VAL A 449 17.74 4.82 -3.25
N TYR A 450 18.24 4.69 -4.48
CA TYR A 450 17.41 4.84 -5.66
C TYR A 450 17.67 3.73 -6.69
N SER A 451 16.64 3.40 -7.42
CA SER A 451 16.64 2.39 -8.48
C SER A 451 15.52 2.64 -9.49
N MET A 452 15.56 1.92 -10.60
CA MET A 452 14.43 1.77 -11.54
C MET A 452 14.25 0.29 -11.83
N VAL A 453 13.17 -0.10 -12.47
CA VAL A 453 12.94 -1.52 -12.84
C VAL A 453 14.09 -2.10 -13.67
N ASN A 454 14.78 -1.26 -14.45
CA ASN A 454 15.91 -1.58 -15.31
C ASN A 454 17.26 -1.00 -14.83
N LYS A 455 17.31 -0.45 -13.61
CA LYS A 455 18.50 0.12 -13.01
C LYS A 455 18.68 -0.39 -11.60
N ALA A 456 19.75 -1.12 -11.38
CA ALA A 456 20.07 -1.69 -10.08
C ALA A 456 20.25 -0.61 -8.99
N PRO A 457 19.97 -0.93 -7.71
CA PRO A 457 20.03 0.03 -6.62
C PRO A 457 21.42 0.68 -6.42
N VAL A 458 21.38 1.99 -6.17
CA VAL A 458 22.54 2.79 -5.74
C VAL A 458 22.18 3.45 -4.41
N ALA A 459 23.10 3.42 -3.46
CA ALA A 459 22.98 4.05 -2.16
C ALA A 459 24.07 5.08 -1.92
N VAL A 460 23.71 6.27 -1.48
CA VAL A 460 24.62 7.37 -1.17
C VAL A 460 24.24 8.08 0.12
N LEU A 461 25.24 8.67 0.78
CA LEU A 461 25.03 9.64 1.86
C LEU A 461 25.05 11.05 1.26
N ARG A 462 24.01 11.85 1.55
CA ARG A 462 23.88 13.23 1.08
C ARG A 462 23.78 14.24 2.21
N SER A 463 24.09 15.47 1.87
CA SER A 463 23.73 16.64 2.65
C SER A 463 22.23 16.93 2.47
N ALA A 464 21.44 16.96 3.54
CA ALA A 464 20.05 17.33 3.50
C ALA A 464 19.80 18.86 3.32
N ARG A 465 20.91 19.64 3.26
CA ARG A 465 20.84 21.06 2.97
C ARG A 465 20.65 21.34 1.47
N ASP A 466 21.39 20.60 0.61
CA ASP A 466 21.51 20.90 -0.81
C ASP A 466 21.54 19.67 -1.73
N GLY A 467 21.31 18.46 -1.17
CA GLY A 467 21.28 17.22 -1.91
C GLY A 467 22.63 16.69 -2.39
N LYS A 468 23.73 17.38 -2.11
CA LYS A 468 25.07 16.96 -2.60
C LYS A 468 25.48 15.63 -2.01
N VAL A 469 25.98 14.74 -2.86
CA VAL A 469 26.58 13.48 -2.44
C VAL A 469 27.84 13.76 -1.62
N MET A 470 27.85 13.28 -0.39
CA MET A 470 28.97 13.41 0.54
C MET A 470 29.86 12.18 0.52
N MET A 471 29.26 10.99 0.33
CA MET A 471 29.95 9.72 0.31
C MET A 471 29.13 8.69 -0.47
N PRO A 472 29.71 7.90 -1.40
CA PRO A 472 29.09 6.72 -1.93
C PRO A 472 29.00 5.64 -0.84
N LEU A 473 27.88 4.95 -0.75
CA LEU A 473 27.70 3.84 0.19
C LEU A 473 27.82 2.50 -0.54
N GLU A 474 26.85 2.19 -1.40
CA GLU A 474 26.83 0.93 -2.13
C GLU A 474 26.33 1.13 -3.56
N THR A 475 26.79 0.27 -4.46
CA THR A 475 26.22 0.08 -5.79
C THR A 475 25.93 -1.41 -5.94
N ALA A 476 24.71 -1.75 -6.28
CA ALA A 476 24.31 -3.15 -6.40
C ALA A 476 25.09 -3.86 -7.50
N ASP A 477 25.53 -5.08 -7.18
CA ASP A 477 26.13 -6.02 -8.12
C ASP A 477 25.09 -7.07 -8.53
N ILE A 478 24.74 -7.07 -9.81
CA ILE A 478 23.77 -8.00 -10.44
C ILE A 478 24.44 -9.01 -11.38
N THR A 479 25.77 -9.09 -11.39
CA THR A 479 26.54 -9.95 -12.32
C THR A 479 26.09 -11.41 -12.27
N ARG A 480 25.79 -11.95 -11.06
CA ARG A 480 25.29 -13.31 -10.92
C ARG A 480 23.89 -13.46 -11.46
N LEU A 481 23.04 -12.44 -11.33
CA LEU A 481 21.69 -12.43 -11.85
C LEU A 481 21.69 -12.40 -13.39
N GLU A 482 22.55 -11.56 -14.00
CA GLU A 482 22.72 -11.48 -15.46
C GLU A 482 23.27 -12.79 -16.04
N ALA A 483 24.20 -13.44 -15.35
CA ALA A 483 24.73 -14.74 -15.73
C ALA A 483 23.68 -15.85 -15.80
N GLU A 484 22.57 -15.70 -15.04
CA GLU A 484 21.41 -16.59 -15.09
C GLU A 484 20.44 -16.26 -16.24
N GLY A 485 20.77 -15.27 -17.07
CA GLY A 485 19.94 -14.83 -18.19
C GLY A 485 18.82 -13.86 -17.83
N TRP A 486 18.95 -13.15 -16.70
CA TRP A 486 18.00 -12.11 -16.32
C TRP A 486 17.98 -10.95 -17.31
N ASN A 487 16.78 -10.49 -17.66
CA ASN A 487 16.56 -9.31 -18.46
C ASN A 487 15.55 -8.40 -17.76
N ALA A 488 15.84 -7.11 -17.71
CA ALA A 488 14.95 -6.12 -17.16
C ALA A 488 13.63 -6.04 -17.98
N PRO A 489 12.49 -5.81 -17.33
CA PRO A 489 11.28 -5.43 -18.06
C PRO A 489 11.51 -4.08 -18.78
N GLU A 490 10.91 -3.94 -19.95
CA GLU A 490 10.98 -2.69 -20.71
C GLU A 490 9.93 -1.70 -20.23
N VAL A 491 10.35 -0.47 -19.95
CA VAL A 491 9.44 0.66 -19.72
C VAL A 491 8.93 1.13 -21.08
N PHE A 492 7.62 1.14 -21.28
CA PHE A 492 6.99 1.63 -22.50
C PHE A 492 5.95 2.70 -22.19
N VAL A 493 5.92 3.74 -23.02
CA VAL A 493 5.04 4.89 -22.89
C VAL A 493 4.21 5.05 -24.14
N ALA A 494 2.91 5.27 -23.96
CA ALA A 494 1.99 5.59 -25.05
C ALA A 494 0.90 6.55 -24.56
N LYS A 495 0.23 7.21 -25.51
CA LYS A 495 -0.90 8.08 -25.19
C LYS A 495 -2.12 7.26 -24.78
N GLY A 496 -2.81 7.73 -23.74
CA GLY A 496 -4.07 7.16 -23.29
C GLY A 496 -5.26 7.52 -24.19
N ARG A 497 -6.47 7.28 -23.69
CA ARG A 497 -7.75 7.47 -24.39
C ARG A 497 -7.98 8.89 -24.92
N ASP A 498 -7.40 9.89 -24.28
CA ASP A 498 -7.50 11.30 -24.66
C ASP A 498 -6.53 11.71 -25.78
N GLY A 499 -5.63 10.80 -26.20
CA GLY A 499 -4.60 11.05 -27.21
C GLY A 499 -3.50 12.04 -26.76
N LYS A 500 -3.46 12.43 -25.51
CA LYS A 500 -2.56 13.48 -24.98
C LYS A 500 -1.73 12.98 -23.78
N THR A 501 -2.38 12.37 -22.79
CA THR A 501 -1.77 11.96 -21.53
C THR A 501 -0.92 10.71 -21.71
N ASP A 502 0.31 10.75 -21.22
CA ASP A 502 1.22 9.61 -21.24
C ASP A 502 0.84 8.57 -20.18
N MET A 503 0.65 7.33 -20.65
CA MET A 503 0.47 6.14 -19.82
C MET A 503 1.79 5.37 -19.78
N TRP A 504 2.21 5.03 -18.58
CA TRP A 504 3.50 4.39 -18.30
C TRP A 504 3.27 2.96 -17.87
N GLY A 505 3.89 2.01 -18.57
CA GLY A 505 3.75 0.60 -18.30
C GLY A 505 5.02 -0.19 -18.51
N LEU A 506 4.95 -1.48 -18.23
CA LEU A 506 6.04 -2.43 -18.35
C LEU A 506 5.69 -3.54 -19.33
N ILE A 507 6.70 -4.03 -20.05
CA ILE A 507 6.63 -5.18 -20.92
C ILE A 507 7.67 -6.20 -20.46
N ALA A 508 7.23 -7.37 -19.99
CA ALA A 508 8.07 -8.50 -19.66
C ALA A 508 8.06 -9.55 -20.78
N ARG A 509 9.24 -10.06 -21.11
CA ARG A 509 9.46 -11.07 -22.14
C ARG A 509 10.02 -12.34 -21.51
N PRO A 510 9.80 -13.52 -22.14
CA PRO A 510 10.47 -14.74 -21.68
C PRO A 510 11.99 -14.67 -21.87
N THR A 511 12.74 -15.42 -21.09
CA THR A 511 14.22 -15.45 -21.20
C THR A 511 14.73 -15.98 -22.53
N ASN A 512 13.96 -16.83 -23.17
CA ASN A 512 14.21 -17.38 -24.50
C ASN A 512 13.48 -16.61 -25.64
N PHE A 513 13.28 -15.32 -25.46
CA PHE A 513 12.57 -14.46 -26.39
C PHE A 513 13.17 -14.48 -27.80
N ASP A 514 12.29 -14.63 -28.79
CA ASP A 514 12.63 -14.58 -30.22
C ASP A 514 11.76 -13.52 -30.93
N PRO A 515 12.34 -12.41 -31.42
CA PRO A 515 11.58 -11.33 -32.02
C PRO A 515 10.83 -11.71 -33.32
N ASN A 516 11.15 -12.87 -33.91
CA ASN A 516 10.49 -13.38 -35.12
C ASN A 516 9.24 -14.21 -34.83
N LYS A 517 8.98 -14.54 -33.55
CA LYS A 517 7.77 -15.26 -33.13
C LYS A 517 6.67 -14.27 -32.75
N LYS A 518 5.43 -14.77 -32.74
CA LYS A 518 4.29 -14.05 -32.17
C LYS A 518 3.92 -14.64 -30.82
N TYR A 519 3.66 -13.75 -29.86
CA TYR A 519 3.35 -14.11 -28.48
C TYR A 519 1.98 -13.55 -28.12
N PRO A 520 1.05 -14.35 -27.59
CA PRO A 520 -0.14 -13.82 -26.94
C PRO A 520 0.26 -12.87 -25.82
N VAL A 521 -0.58 -11.89 -25.54
CA VAL A 521 -0.32 -10.90 -24.50
C VAL A 521 -1.16 -11.22 -23.26
N ILE A 522 -0.57 -11.12 -22.08
CA ILE A 522 -1.31 -11.19 -20.81
C ILE A 522 -1.10 -9.88 -20.08
N GLU A 523 -2.18 -9.27 -19.68
CA GLU A 523 -2.18 -8.12 -18.79
C GLU A 523 -2.36 -8.58 -17.34
N TYR A 524 -1.43 -8.20 -16.45
CA TYR A 524 -1.69 -8.17 -15.01
C TYR A 524 -2.30 -6.83 -14.66
N ILE A 525 -3.50 -6.84 -14.10
CA ILE A 525 -4.22 -5.62 -13.74
C ILE A 525 -4.36 -5.48 -12.23
N TYR A 526 -4.05 -4.32 -11.75
CA TYR A 526 -4.54 -3.71 -10.53
C TYR A 526 -4.63 -2.22 -10.82
N GLN A 527 -5.84 -1.66 -10.84
CA GLN A 527 -6.13 -0.32 -11.33
C GLN A 527 -7.13 0.35 -10.38
N GLY A 528 -7.25 1.64 -10.47
CA GLY A 528 -8.23 2.41 -9.72
C GLY A 528 -7.61 3.28 -8.64
N PRO A 529 -8.47 3.98 -7.90
CA PRO A 529 -8.03 4.98 -6.92
C PRO A 529 -7.38 4.30 -5.70
N GLY A 530 -6.51 5.03 -5.04
CA GLY A 530 -5.81 4.58 -3.84
C GLY A 530 -4.30 4.52 -4.00
N ASP A 531 -3.78 4.06 -5.14
CA ASP A 531 -2.33 4.00 -5.42
C ASP A 531 -2.03 4.06 -6.93
N GLN A 532 -0.77 3.94 -7.27
CA GLN A 532 -0.23 3.55 -8.57
C GLN A 532 0.38 2.14 -8.42
N TYR A 533 0.30 1.31 -9.44
CA TYR A 533 0.51 -0.12 -9.28
C TYR A 533 1.67 -0.69 -10.10
N VAL A 534 2.03 -0.06 -11.21
CA VAL A 534 3.18 -0.46 -12.02
C VAL A 534 4.47 -0.33 -11.21
N PRO A 535 5.28 -1.40 -11.05
CA PRO A 535 6.53 -1.33 -10.31
C PRO A 535 7.47 -0.26 -10.87
N LYS A 536 8.13 0.49 -9.97
CA LYS A 536 9.08 1.56 -10.33
C LYS A 536 10.50 1.28 -9.85
N THR A 537 10.68 0.30 -8.96
CA THR A 537 11.98 -0.06 -8.38
C THR A 537 12.52 -1.35 -8.98
N PHE A 538 13.82 -1.55 -8.88
CA PHE A 538 14.49 -2.78 -9.27
C PHE A 538 13.93 -3.99 -8.52
N ARG A 539 13.59 -5.03 -9.28
CA ARG A 539 13.16 -6.34 -8.76
C ARG A 539 13.80 -7.43 -9.60
N PRO A 540 14.60 -8.32 -9.01
CA PRO A 540 15.20 -9.43 -9.76
C PRO A 540 14.14 -10.42 -10.27
N TYR A 541 13.07 -10.61 -9.50
CA TYR A 541 11.94 -11.45 -9.84
C TYR A 541 10.64 -10.71 -9.53
N ASP A 542 9.77 -10.60 -10.51
CA ASP A 542 8.39 -10.14 -10.33
C ASP A 542 7.43 -11.32 -10.55
N TRP A 543 6.80 -11.77 -9.48
CA TRP A 543 5.94 -12.94 -9.48
C TRP A 543 4.65 -12.76 -10.31
N ASN A 544 4.27 -11.52 -10.61
CA ASN A 544 3.12 -11.26 -11.46
C ASN A 544 3.44 -11.37 -12.96
N MET A 545 4.68 -11.16 -13.36
CA MET A 545 5.04 -11.08 -14.77
C MET A 545 6.06 -12.15 -15.20
N THR A 546 7.10 -12.36 -14.41
CA THR A 546 8.32 -13.08 -14.86
C THR A 546 8.03 -14.53 -15.24
N SER A 547 7.49 -15.32 -14.31
CA SER A 547 7.22 -16.75 -14.58
C SER A 547 6.15 -16.99 -15.64
N LEU A 548 5.11 -16.14 -15.66
CA LEU A 548 4.04 -16.25 -16.65
C LEU A 548 4.56 -15.96 -18.08
N ALA A 549 5.47 -14.97 -18.21
CA ALA A 549 6.10 -14.68 -19.49
C ALA A 549 6.90 -15.90 -20.01
N GLU A 550 7.55 -16.65 -19.11
CA GLU A 550 8.39 -17.79 -19.48
C GLU A 550 7.65 -18.93 -20.17
N LEU A 551 6.32 -19.02 -19.98
CA LEU A 551 5.46 -19.96 -20.72
C LEU A 551 5.33 -19.62 -22.21
N GLY A 552 5.83 -18.47 -22.66
CA GLY A 552 5.75 -18.00 -24.04
C GLY A 552 4.69 -16.91 -24.24
N PHE A 553 4.48 -16.06 -23.24
CA PHE A 553 3.65 -14.88 -23.30
C PHE A 553 4.49 -13.59 -23.26
N ILE A 554 3.93 -12.51 -23.75
CA ILE A 554 4.36 -11.17 -23.35
C ILE A 554 3.44 -10.73 -22.23
N VAL A 555 4.01 -10.41 -21.07
CA VAL A 555 3.23 -9.94 -19.92
C VAL A 555 3.39 -8.44 -19.75
N VAL A 556 2.28 -7.74 -19.60
CA VAL A 556 2.25 -6.28 -19.50
C VAL A 556 1.55 -5.82 -18.23
N MET A 557 1.91 -4.61 -17.79
CA MET A 557 1.28 -3.90 -16.70
C MET A 557 1.32 -2.41 -16.99
N VAL A 558 0.21 -1.68 -16.83
CA VAL A 558 0.12 -0.24 -17.12
C VAL A 558 -0.79 0.46 -16.12
N ASP A 559 -0.44 1.69 -15.73
CA ASP A 559 -1.30 2.58 -14.93
C ASP A 559 -2.09 3.49 -15.88
N GLY A 560 -3.41 3.33 -15.94
CA GLY A 560 -4.34 4.16 -16.71
C GLY A 560 -4.96 5.29 -15.88
N MET A 561 -5.83 6.10 -16.51
CA MET A 561 -6.62 7.10 -15.81
C MET A 561 -7.49 6.45 -14.74
N GLY A 562 -7.60 7.10 -13.58
CA GLY A 562 -8.25 6.58 -12.39
C GLY A 562 -7.28 6.12 -11.31
N THR A 563 -5.97 5.91 -11.62
CA THR A 563 -4.94 5.73 -10.59
C THR A 563 -4.56 7.07 -9.96
N SER A 564 -3.86 6.99 -8.84
CA SER A 564 -3.53 8.14 -8.01
C SER A 564 -2.19 8.79 -8.34
N PHE A 565 -1.87 9.87 -7.60
CA PHE A 565 -0.59 10.59 -7.61
C PHE A 565 -0.25 11.32 -8.92
N ARG A 566 -1.27 11.61 -9.69
CA ARG A 566 -1.24 12.58 -10.79
C ARG A 566 -2.24 13.70 -10.51
N SER A 567 -2.70 14.41 -11.54
CA SER A 567 -3.72 15.43 -11.34
C SER A 567 -5.02 14.81 -10.80
N ARG A 568 -5.77 15.59 -10.05
CA ARG A 568 -7.10 15.19 -9.58
C ARG A 568 -8.05 14.85 -10.74
N ALA A 569 -7.94 15.55 -11.86
CA ALA A 569 -8.71 15.24 -13.06
C ALA A 569 -8.39 13.84 -13.61
N PHE A 570 -7.14 13.40 -13.52
CA PHE A 570 -6.71 12.06 -13.91
C PHE A 570 -7.30 10.96 -13.00
N GLU A 571 -7.26 11.16 -11.68
CA GLU A 571 -7.82 10.22 -10.69
C GLU A 571 -9.34 10.18 -10.73
N ASN A 572 -10.00 11.33 -10.92
CA ASN A 572 -11.46 11.47 -10.88
C ASN A 572 -12.22 10.73 -11.98
N VAL A 573 -11.55 10.16 -12.97
CA VAL A 573 -12.18 9.31 -14.02
C VAL A 573 -12.87 8.10 -13.39
N CYS A 574 -12.37 7.62 -12.23
CA CYS A 574 -12.98 6.50 -11.51
C CYS A 574 -14.17 6.87 -10.63
N TYR A 575 -14.44 8.16 -10.37
CA TYR A 575 -15.52 8.54 -9.49
C TYR A 575 -16.88 8.14 -10.02
N LYS A 576 -17.62 7.33 -9.24
CA LYS A 576 -18.88 6.66 -9.63
C LYS A 576 -18.75 5.77 -10.86
N ASN A 577 -17.53 5.37 -11.22
CA ASN A 577 -17.23 4.67 -12.47
C ASN A 577 -16.08 3.67 -12.31
N LEU A 578 -16.09 2.84 -11.27
CA LEU A 578 -15.05 1.83 -11.05
C LEU A 578 -15.01 0.75 -12.14
N LYS A 579 -16.11 0.59 -12.92
CA LYS A 579 -16.14 -0.31 -14.07
C LYS A 579 -15.17 0.08 -15.19
N ASP A 580 -14.75 1.35 -15.25
CA ASP A 580 -13.78 1.83 -16.22
C ASP A 580 -12.42 1.14 -16.07
N ALA A 581 -11.94 1.01 -14.83
CA ALA A 581 -10.71 0.31 -14.49
C ALA A 581 -9.50 0.65 -15.40
N GLY A 582 -9.45 1.87 -15.95
CA GLY A 582 -8.41 2.26 -16.91
C GLY A 582 -8.39 1.48 -18.24
N LEU A 583 -9.29 0.53 -18.45
CA LEU A 583 -9.28 -0.40 -19.58
C LEU A 583 -9.21 0.29 -20.95
N PRO A 584 -9.88 1.42 -21.23
CA PRO A 584 -9.69 2.14 -22.49
C PRO A 584 -8.27 2.62 -22.73
N ASP A 585 -7.56 3.04 -21.67
CA ASP A 585 -6.15 3.46 -21.74
C ASP A 585 -5.23 2.26 -21.96
N HIS A 586 -5.47 1.16 -21.24
CA HIS A 586 -4.71 -0.08 -21.34
C HIS A 586 -4.82 -0.68 -22.75
N ILE A 587 -6.01 -0.72 -23.33
CA ILE A 587 -6.24 -1.17 -24.71
C ILE A 587 -5.49 -0.26 -25.72
N ALA A 588 -5.57 1.06 -25.55
CA ALA A 588 -4.87 2.01 -26.41
C ALA A 588 -3.35 1.83 -26.34
N TRP A 589 -2.82 1.66 -25.12
CA TRP A 589 -1.42 1.43 -24.83
C TRP A 589 -0.91 0.12 -25.44
N MET A 590 -1.61 -1.01 -25.24
CA MET A 590 -1.23 -2.31 -25.81
C MET A 590 -1.26 -2.28 -27.35
N LYS A 591 -2.26 -1.63 -27.95
CA LYS A 591 -2.31 -1.43 -29.41
C LYS A 591 -1.14 -0.57 -29.90
N ALA A 592 -0.72 0.44 -29.15
CA ALA A 592 0.46 1.24 -29.48
C ALA A 592 1.76 0.43 -29.35
N ALA A 593 1.88 -0.39 -28.31
CA ALA A 593 3.01 -1.30 -28.13
C ALA A 593 3.11 -2.31 -29.27
N ALA A 594 2.00 -2.94 -29.69
CA ALA A 594 1.97 -3.90 -30.78
C ALA A 594 2.34 -3.28 -32.14
N ARG A 595 2.02 -2.00 -32.37
CA ARG A 595 2.49 -1.30 -33.57
C ARG A 595 4.01 -1.14 -33.62
N LYS A 596 4.65 -0.93 -32.46
CA LYS A 596 6.10 -0.84 -32.34
C LYS A 596 6.76 -2.23 -32.31
N TYR A 597 6.09 -3.18 -31.71
CA TYR A 597 6.59 -4.54 -31.47
C TYR A 597 5.68 -5.58 -32.13
N PRO A 598 5.90 -5.93 -33.40
CA PRO A 598 5.02 -6.84 -34.18
C PRO A 598 4.92 -8.26 -33.59
N TYR A 599 5.80 -8.65 -32.67
CA TYR A 599 5.75 -9.93 -31.98
C TYR A 599 4.61 -9.97 -30.93
N MET A 600 4.06 -8.84 -30.49
CA MET A 600 2.91 -8.78 -29.59
C MET A 600 1.61 -9.06 -30.36
N ASP A 601 0.96 -10.18 -30.06
CA ASP A 601 -0.29 -10.58 -30.68
C ASP A 601 -1.48 -10.08 -29.86
N VAL A 602 -1.93 -8.86 -30.17
CA VAL A 602 -3.08 -8.23 -29.50
C VAL A 602 -4.45 -8.74 -29.97
N ASP A 603 -4.48 -9.75 -30.85
CA ASP A 603 -5.70 -10.51 -31.15
C ASP A 603 -5.92 -11.65 -30.14
N ARG A 604 -4.91 -11.97 -29.33
CA ARG A 604 -4.93 -12.99 -28.28
C ARG A 604 -4.50 -12.40 -26.94
N VAL A 605 -5.35 -11.54 -26.36
CA VAL A 605 -5.06 -10.89 -25.08
C VAL A 605 -5.81 -11.56 -23.93
N GLY A 606 -5.09 -11.99 -22.91
CA GLY A 606 -5.64 -12.41 -21.62
C GLY A 606 -5.44 -11.34 -20.55
N ILE A 607 -6.17 -11.46 -19.46
CA ILE A 607 -6.08 -10.54 -18.33
C ILE A 607 -6.24 -11.30 -17.01
N TYR A 608 -5.52 -10.87 -15.98
CA TYR A 608 -5.71 -11.42 -14.64
C TYR A 608 -5.39 -10.40 -13.54
N GLY A 609 -6.01 -10.61 -12.38
CA GLY A 609 -5.77 -9.80 -11.19
C GLY A 609 -6.40 -10.39 -9.94
N CYS A 610 -6.13 -9.76 -8.80
CA CYS A 610 -6.65 -10.14 -7.49
C CYS A 610 -7.34 -8.93 -6.85
N SER A 611 -8.34 -9.15 -5.99
CA SER A 611 -9.01 -8.06 -5.25
C SER A 611 -9.74 -7.12 -6.22
N ALA A 612 -9.44 -5.81 -6.20
CA ALA A 612 -9.92 -4.89 -7.24
C ALA A 612 -9.55 -5.41 -8.64
N GLY A 613 -8.30 -5.89 -8.84
CA GLY A 613 -7.87 -6.49 -10.10
C GLY A 613 -8.64 -7.75 -10.50
N GLY A 614 -9.19 -8.48 -9.53
CA GLY A 614 -10.12 -9.60 -9.78
C GLY A 614 -11.47 -9.10 -10.33
N GLN A 615 -12.03 -8.05 -9.77
CA GLN A 615 -13.20 -7.39 -10.33
C GLN A 615 -12.93 -6.86 -11.75
N GLU A 616 -11.82 -6.18 -11.92
CA GLU A 616 -11.41 -5.51 -13.16
C GLU A 616 -11.14 -6.50 -14.29
N SER A 617 -10.47 -7.63 -14.01
CA SER A 617 -10.25 -8.69 -14.99
C SER A 617 -11.56 -9.35 -15.45
N THR A 618 -12.53 -9.51 -14.53
CA THR A 618 -13.88 -9.95 -14.90
C THR A 618 -14.61 -8.90 -15.73
N ASN A 619 -14.57 -7.62 -15.34
CA ASN A 619 -15.12 -6.51 -16.13
C ASN A 619 -14.58 -6.48 -17.56
N ALA A 620 -13.28 -6.75 -17.72
CA ALA A 620 -12.63 -6.72 -19.02
C ALA A 620 -13.26 -7.71 -20.02
N VAL A 621 -13.55 -8.95 -19.62
CA VAL A 621 -14.18 -9.93 -20.51
C VAL A 621 -15.69 -9.76 -20.64
N LEU A 622 -16.34 -9.06 -19.69
CA LEU A 622 -17.75 -8.71 -19.78
C LEU A 622 -17.98 -7.52 -20.72
N LEU A 623 -17.15 -6.47 -20.62
CA LEU A 623 -17.38 -5.19 -21.26
C LEU A 623 -16.54 -4.99 -22.55
N TYR A 624 -15.40 -5.68 -22.67
CA TYR A 624 -14.46 -5.58 -23.81
C TYR A 624 -14.09 -6.96 -24.40
N PRO A 625 -15.08 -7.85 -24.68
CA PRO A 625 -14.85 -9.23 -25.14
C PRO A 625 -14.18 -9.31 -26.52
N ASP A 626 -14.26 -8.22 -27.31
CA ASP A 626 -13.59 -8.14 -28.62
C ASP A 626 -12.08 -7.95 -28.49
N PHE A 627 -11.59 -7.46 -27.36
CA PHE A 627 -10.17 -7.30 -27.07
C PHE A 627 -9.65 -8.39 -26.14
N TYR A 628 -10.24 -8.56 -24.96
CA TYR A 628 -9.84 -9.58 -23.98
C TYR A 628 -10.50 -10.93 -24.29
N LYS A 629 -9.68 -11.98 -24.43
CA LYS A 629 -10.12 -13.32 -24.85
C LYS A 629 -10.26 -14.31 -23.71
N ALA A 630 -9.64 -14.06 -22.57
CA ALA A 630 -9.74 -14.89 -21.38
C ALA A 630 -9.40 -14.08 -20.13
N ALA A 631 -10.06 -14.37 -18.99
CA ALA A 631 -9.78 -13.73 -17.71
C ALA A 631 -9.62 -14.74 -16.57
N TYR A 632 -8.58 -14.51 -15.74
CA TYR A 632 -8.42 -15.17 -14.45
C TYR A 632 -8.65 -14.14 -13.35
N SER A 633 -9.64 -14.36 -12.51
CA SER A 633 -10.13 -13.41 -11.52
C SER A 633 -10.04 -14.00 -10.13
N ALA A 634 -9.14 -13.47 -9.30
CA ALA A 634 -8.94 -13.94 -7.94
C ALA A 634 -9.52 -12.96 -6.90
N CYS A 635 -10.25 -13.46 -5.92
CA CYS A 635 -10.75 -12.73 -4.75
C CYS A 635 -11.42 -11.38 -5.11
N GLY A 636 -12.19 -11.33 -6.22
CA GLY A 636 -12.69 -10.08 -6.78
C GLY A 636 -13.76 -9.40 -5.93
N CYS A 637 -13.68 -8.07 -5.81
CA CYS A 637 -14.75 -7.23 -5.26
C CYS A 637 -15.89 -7.09 -6.27
N HIS A 638 -16.50 -8.20 -6.68
CA HIS A 638 -17.38 -8.28 -7.85
C HIS A 638 -18.64 -7.42 -7.79
N ASP A 639 -19.07 -7.05 -6.59
CA ASP A 639 -20.14 -6.10 -6.36
C ASP A 639 -19.73 -5.16 -5.22
N ASN A 640 -19.55 -3.90 -5.54
CA ASN A 640 -19.07 -2.92 -4.58
C ASN A 640 -20.07 -2.64 -3.44
N ARG A 641 -21.34 -3.10 -3.53
CA ARG A 641 -22.31 -3.10 -2.43
C ARG A 641 -21.98 -4.16 -1.37
N MET A 642 -21.15 -5.16 -1.72
CA MET A 642 -20.78 -6.30 -0.86
C MET A 642 -19.41 -6.12 -0.19
N ASP A 643 -18.70 -5.05 -0.50
CA ASP A 643 -17.36 -4.80 0.01
C ASP A 643 -17.34 -3.64 1.03
N LYS A 644 -16.17 -3.35 1.58
CA LYS A 644 -15.95 -2.41 2.68
C LYS A 644 -16.48 -1.01 2.42
N ILE A 645 -17.25 -0.46 3.36
CA ILE A 645 -17.84 0.88 3.27
C ILE A 645 -16.77 1.97 3.03
N TRP A 646 -15.64 1.92 3.77
CA TRP A 646 -14.62 2.95 3.75
C TRP A 646 -13.91 3.07 2.39
N TRP A 647 -13.79 1.95 1.64
CA TRP A 647 -13.21 1.97 0.30
C TRP A 647 -14.25 2.39 -0.75
N ASN A 648 -15.44 1.84 -0.66
CA ASN A 648 -16.42 1.96 -1.73
C ASN A 648 -17.19 3.30 -1.72
N GLU A 649 -17.60 3.82 -0.56
CA GLU A 649 -18.32 5.09 -0.50
C GLU A 649 -17.42 6.28 -0.90
N LEU A 650 -16.09 6.19 -0.69
CA LEU A 650 -15.15 7.23 -1.14
C LEU A 650 -15.18 7.39 -2.67
N TRP A 651 -15.17 6.28 -3.40
CA TRP A 651 -15.03 6.30 -4.85
C TRP A 651 -16.38 6.26 -5.60
N LEU A 652 -17.36 5.56 -5.06
CA LEU A 652 -18.70 5.44 -5.66
C LEU A 652 -19.72 6.40 -5.07
N GLY A 653 -19.34 7.08 -3.96
CA GLY A 653 -20.20 8.07 -3.32
C GLY A 653 -21.37 7.49 -2.54
N TYR A 654 -22.12 8.37 -1.89
CA TYR A 654 -23.32 8.10 -1.13
C TYR A 654 -24.45 9.08 -1.56
N PRO A 655 -25.72 8.65 -1.65
CA PRO A 655 -26.26 7.33 -1.34
C PRO A 655 -25.91 6.24 -2.37
N VAL A 656 -26.04 4.97 -1.96
CA VAL A 656 -25.89 3.80 -2.83
C VAL A 656 -27.00 3.81 -3.88
N GLY A 657 -26.63 3.83 -5.15
CA GLY A 657 -27.56 3.94 -6.28
C GLY A 657 -27.10 3.14 -7.50
N ASP A 658 -27.53 3.58 -8.68
CA ASP A 658 -27.25 2.86 -9.94
C ASP A 658 -25.77 2.79 -10.30
N GLN A 659 -24.96 3.76 -9.85
CA GLN A 659 -23.49 3.74 -10.03
C GLN A 659 -22.82 2.47 -9.44
N TYR A 660 -23.40 1.86 -8.42
CA TYR A 660 -22.93 0.58 -7.88
C TYR A 660 -23.36 -0.62 -8.76
N LYS A 661 -24.57 -0.58 -9.32
CA LYS A 661 -25.08 -1.65 -10.19
C LYS A 661 -24.35 -1.68 -11.54
N GLU A 662 -24.11 -0.53 -12.14
CA GLU A 662 -23.48 -0.44 -13.46
C GLU A 662 -22.10 -1.10 -13.49
N GLY A 663 -21.32 -1.03 -12.41
CA GLY A 663 -20.00 -1.64 -12.27
C GLY A 663 -20.02 -3.06 -11.73
N SER A 664 -21.17 -3.60 -11.35
CA SER A 664 -21.28 -4.91 -10.71
C SER A 664 -21.12 -6.05 -11.73
N ASN A 665 -20.18 -6.95 -11.46
CA ASN A 665 -20.01 -8.18 -12.23
C ASN A 665 -21.20 -9.14 -12.05
N VAL A 666 -21.94 -9.02 -10.95
CA VAL A 666 -23.15 -9.78 -10.69
C VAL A 666 -24.27 -9.35 -11.64
N GLU A 667 -24.51 -8.04 -11.74
CA GLU A 667 -25.52 -7.49 -12.64
C GLU A 667 -25.18 -7.73 -14.13
N ASN A 668 -23.90 -7.67 -14.48
CA ASN A 668 -23.38 -7.80 -15.83
C ASN A 668 -23.03 -9.25 -16.24
N ALA A 669 -23.22 -10.24 -15.37
CA ALA A 669 -22.86 -11.64 -15.60
C ALA A 669 -23.42 -12.22 -16.91
N HIS A 670 -24.60 -11.76 -17.33
CA HIS A 670 -25.27 -12.17 -18.58
C HIS A 670 -24.49 -11.82 -19.86
N LEU A 671 -23.53 -10.88 -19.78
CA LEU A 671 -22.70 -10.45 -20.91
C LEU A 671 -21.54 -11.42 -21.17
N LEU A 672 -21.24 -12.36 -20.26
CA LEU A 672 -20.10 -13.25 -20.43
C LEU A 672 -20.15 -14.04 -21.74
N SER A 673 -19.12 -13.90 -22.54
CA SER A 673 -18.95 -14.62 -23.83
C SER A 673 -17.53 -15.16 -24.02
N ARG A 674 -16.66 -15.00 -23.02
CA ARG A 674 -15.25 -15.42 -23.04
C ARG A 674 -14.94 -16.33 -21.85
N PRO A 675 -13.92 -17.19 -21.95
CA PRO A 675 -13.45 -17.98 -20.83
C PRO A 675 -13.15 -17.13 -19.60
N LEU A 676 -13.70 -17.55 -18.46
CA LEU A 676 -13.53 -16.92 -17.16
C LEU A 676 -13.21 -17.99 -16.11
N MET A 677 -12.11 -17.83 -15.37
CA MET A 677 -11.82 -18.59 -14.17
C MET A 677 -11.95 -17.67 -12.95
N LEU A 678 -12.80 -18.06 -12.01
CA LEU A 678 -12.98 -17.41 -10.72
C LEU A 678 -12.21 -18.19 -9.65
N VAL A 679 -11.47 -17.48 -8.80
CA VAL A 679 -10.71 -18.09 -7.70
C VAL A 679 -11.02 -17.34 -6.41
N VAL A 680 -11.23 -18.05 -5.32
CA VAL A 680 -11.54 -17.46 -4.01
C VAL A 680 -10.91 -18.25 -2.88
N GLY A 681 -10.35 -17.55 -1.89
CA GLY A 681 -9.95 -18.11 -0.61
C GLY A 681 -11.18 -18.32 0.26
N GLU A 682 -11.32 -19.51 0.85
CA GLU A 682 -12.46 -19.86 1.68
C GLU A 682 -12.58 -18.96 2.92
N LEU A 683 -11.45 -18.51 3.47
CA LEU A 683 -11.35 -17.68 4.67
C LEU A 683 -10.96 -16.23 4.35
N ASP A 684 -11.33 -15.75 3.17
CA ASP A 684 -11.03 -14.37 2.78
C ASP A 684 -11.69 -13.38 3.75
N ASP A 685 -10.87 -12.74 4.57
CA ASP A 685 -11.26 -11.77 5.60
C ASP A 685 -11.13 -10.32 5.12
N ASN A 686 -10.72 -10.12 3.87
CA ASN A 686 -10.61 -8.83 3.20
C ASN A 686 -11.80 -8.58 2.26
N VAL A 687 -12.00 -9.46 1.28
CA VAL A 687 -13.17 -9.44 0.38
C VAL A 687 -14.05 -10.64 0.69
N ASP A 688 -15.26 -10.38 1.17
CA ASP A 688 -16.23 -11.41 1.53
C ASP A 688 -16.35 -12.47 0.42
N PRO A 689 -16.04 -13.78 0.68
CA PRO A 689 -16.17 -14.85 -0.30
C PRO A 689 -17.55 -14.91 -0.97
N ALA A 690 -18.57 -14.42 -0.29
CA ALA A 690 -19.93 -14.30 -0.83
C ALA A 690 -19.99 -13.40 -2.09
N SER A 691 -19.06 -12.45 -2.25
CA SER A 691 -18.99 -11.62 -3.47
C SER A 691 -18.74 -12.48 -4.71
N THR A 692 -17.80 -13.41 -4.66
CA THR A 692 -17.54 -14.38 -5.73
C THR A 692 -18.72 -15.34 -5.92
N MET A 693 -19.31 -15.84 -4.84
CA MET A 693 -20.43 -16.78 -4.93
C MET A 693 -21.69 -16.14 -5.53
N GLN A 694 -21.89 -14.83 -5.36
CA GLN A 694 -22.98 -14.10 -6.02
C GLN A 694 -22.77 -14.01 -7.54
N VAL A 695 -21.53 -13.80 -8.01
CA VAL A 695 -21.20 -13.87 -9.45
C VAL A 695 -21.46 -15.28 -10.00
N VAL A 696 -20.99 -16.32 -9.29
CA VAL A 696 -21.27 -17.71 -9.66
C VAL A 696 -22.76 -17.96 -9.82
N ASN A 697 -23.59 -17.54 -8.86
CA ASN A 697 -25.04 -17.68 -8.94
C ASN A 697 -25.65 -16.92 -10.14
N ALA A 698 -25.14 -15.72 -10.42
CA ALA A 698 -25.62 -14.92 -11.56
C ALA A 698 -25.23 -15.55 -12.91
N LEU A 699 -24.03 -16.09 -13.02
CA LEU A 699 -23.54 -16.80 -14.22
C LEU A 699 -24.37 -18.08 -14.48
N ILE A 700 -24.65 -18.88 -13.42
CA ILE A 700 -25.50 -20.07 -13.52
C ILE A 700 -26.91 -19.68 -14.02
N LYS A 701 -27.53 -18.65 -13.43
CA LYS A 701 -28.85 -18.17 -13.84
C LYS A 701 -28.87 -17.64 -15.30
N ALA A 702 -27.76 -17.08 -15.74
CA ALA A 702 -27.59 -16.61 -17.12
C ALA A 702 -27.18 -17.72 -18.09
N ASN A 703 -27.07 -18.98 -17.63
CA ASN A 703 -26.61 -20.14 -18.42
C ASN A 703 -25.25 -19.88 -19.08
N LYS A 704 -24.27 -19.35 -18.33
CA LYS A 704 -22.91 -19.06 -18.76
C LYS A 704 -21.96 -20.14 -18.26
N ASP A 705 -20.98 -20.52 -19.09
CA ASP A 705 -19.90 -21.43 -18.73
C ASP A 705 -18.73 -20.68 -18.10
N PHE A 706 -18.15 -21.23 -17.03
CA PHE A 706 -17.01 -20.66 -16.30
C PHE A 706 -16.30 -21.74 -15.46
N GLU A 707 -15.05 -21.47 -15.04
CA GLU A 707 -14.32 -22.28 -14.10
C GLU A 707 -14.34 -21.64 -12.70
N LEU A 708 -14.44 -22.46 -11.65
CA LEU A 708 -14.38 -22.00 -10.25
C LEU A 708 -13.36 -22.80 -9.47
N VAL A 709 -12.48 -22.10 -8.74
CA VAL A 709 -11.53 -22.70 -7.81
C VAL A 709 -11.71 -22.07 -6.43
N VAL A 710 -12.08 -22.89 -5.45
CA VAL A 710 -12.09 -22.50 -4.05
C VAL A 710 -10.84 -23.07 -3.39
N ILE A 711 -10.09 -22.27 -2.66
CA ILE A 711 -8.90 -22.71 -1.92
C ILE A 711 -9.25 -22.83 -0.44
N PRO A 712 -9.45 -24.05 0.08
CA PRO A 712 -9.81 -24.25 1.49
C PRO A 712 -8.72 -23.73 2.43
N GLY A 713 -9.14 -23.06 3.51
CA GLY A 713 -8.25 -22.51 4.53
C GLY A 713 -7.43 -21.29 4.11
N ALA A 714 -7.49 -20.87 2.83
CA ALA A 714 -6.78 -19.68 2.37
C ALA A 714 -7.57 -18.39 2.66
N HIS A 715 -6.86 -17.34 3.01
CA HIS A 715 -7.36 -15.97 3.15
C HIS A 715 -7.38 -15.26 1.79
N HIS A 716 -7.13 -13.95 1.77
CA HIS A 716 -7.10 -13.14 0.55
C HIS A 716 -5.92 -13.54 -0.35
N THR A 717 -6.19 -14.26 -1.45
CA THR A 717 -5.14 -14.94 -2.22
C THR A 717 -5.35 -14.91 -3.73
N MET A 718 -4.24 -14.97 -4.49
CA MET A 718 -4.23 -15.25 -5.93
C MET A 718 -4.47 -16.74 -6.25
N GLY A 719 -4.67 -17.59 -5.23
CA GLY A 719 -4.91 -19.04 -5.36
C GLY A 719 -3.74 -19.92 -4.95
N GLU A 720 -2.74 -19.38 -4.26
CA GLU A 720 -1.52 -20.09 -3.82
C GLU A 720 -0.80 -20.79 -4.99
N ALA A 721 0.07 -21.75 -4.72
CA ALA A 721 0.78 -22.52 -5.75
C ALA A 721 -0.19 -23.31 -6.66
N PHE A 722 -1.30 -23.78 -6.11
CA PHE A 722 -2.31 -24.50 -6.88
C PHE A 722 -3.00 -23.56 -7.88
N GLY A 723 -3.42 -22.39 -7.45
CA GLY A 723 -4.03 -21.39 -8.32
C GLY A 723 -3.07 -20.81 -9.34
N GLU A 724 -1.78 -20.69 -9.01
CA GLU A 724 -0.75 -20.31 -9.97
C GLU A 724 -0.67 -21.32 -11.13
N HIS A 725 -0.61 -22.61 -10.81
CA HIS A 725 -0.61 -23.66 -11.83
C HIS A 725 -1.90 -23.64 -12.67
N LYS A 726 -3.06 -23.49 -12.02
CA LYS A 726 -4.35 -23.36 -12.72
C LYS A 726 -4.39 -22.16 -13.66
N ARG A 727 -3.82 -21.04 -13.26
CA ARG A 727 -3.70 -19.82 -14.10
C ARG A 727 -2.83 -20.08 -15.34
N TYR A 728 -1.72 -20.80 -15.18
CA TYR A 728 -0.85 -21.17 -16.29
C TYR A 728 -1.59 -22.07 -17.29
N ASP A 729 -2.22 -23.14 -16.82
CA ASP A 729 -3.01 -24.06 -17.64
C ASP A 729 -4.16 -23.34 -18.35
N PHE A 730 -4.82 -22.43 -17.66
CA PHE A 730 -5.94 -21.66 -18.21
C PHE A 730 -5.50 -20.79 -19.39
N PHE A 731 -4.44 -20.01 -19.25
CA PHE A 731 -3.97 -19.16 -20.34
C PHE A 731 -3.33 -19.94 -21.49
N VAL A 732 -2.59 -21.00 -21.21
CA VAL A 732 -2.04 -21.88 -22.24
C VAL A 732 -3.18 -22.49 -23.07
N ARG A 733 -4.22 -23.01 -22.43
CA ARG A 733 -5.40 -23.58 -23.11
C ARG A 733 -6.13 -22.55 -23.95
N HIS A 734 -6.44 -21.39 -23.41
CA HIS A 734 -7.36 -20.44 -24.04
C HIS A 734 -6.68 -19.43 -24.98
N LEU A 735 -5.42 -19.08 -24.77
CA LEU A 735 -4.71 -18.11 -25.62
C LEU A 735 -3.79 -18.79 -26.64
N MET A 736 -3.12 -19.89 -26.27
CA MET A 736 -2.26 -20.64 -27.20
C MET A 736 -3.03 -21.73 -27.95
N GLN A 737 -4.21 -22.12 -27.44
CA GLN A 737 -5.06 -23.20 -27.99
C GLN A 737 -4.34 -24.57 -28.04
N VAL A 738 -3.49 -24.81 -27.05
CA VAL A 738 -2.81 -26.10 -26.84
C VAL A 738 -3.23 -26.70 -25.50
N ASN A 739 -3.16 -28.03 -25.39
CA ASN A 739 -3.40 -28.69 -24.14
C ASN A 739 -2.20 -28.47 -23.20
N PRO A 740 -2.41 -27.99 -21.95
CA PRO A 740 -1.36 -27.93 -20.96
C PRO A 740 -0.74 -29.31 -20.73
N PRO A 741 0.56 -29.39 -20.37
CA PRO A 741 1.19 -30.64 -19.99
C PRO A 741 0.55 -31.20 -18.71
N LYS A 742 0.61 -32.52 -18.53
CA LYS A 742 0.15 -33.12 -17.29
C LYS A 742 1.05 -32.70 -16.12
N TRP A 743 0.47 -32.54 -14.93
CA TRP A 743 1.19 -32.04 -13.75
C TRP A 743 2.36 -32.91 -13.32
N ASP A 744 2.25 -34.22 -13.51
CA ASP A 744 3.32 -35.21 -13.26
C ASP A 744 4.46 -35.16 -14.29
N GLU A 745 4.22 -34.61 -15.48
CA GLU A 745 5.23 -34.37 -16.51
C GLU A 745 6.11 -33.16 -16.23
N ILE A 746 5.67 -32.26 -15.33
CA ILE A 746 6.34 -30.99 -15.00
C ILE A 746 7.29 -31.14 -13.80
N LYS A 747 7.04 -32.11 -12.92
CA LYS A 747 7.79 -32.36 -11.68
C LYS A 747 9.25 -32.73 -11.91
#